data_f6b0c76ec3a98e0ffc2af63c852ea444
#
_entry.id   f6b0c76ec3a98e0ffc2af63c852ea444
#
_cell.length_a   1.000
_cell.length_b   1.000
_cell.length_c   1.000
_cell.angle_alpha   90.00
_cell.angle_beta   90.00
_cell.angle_gamma   90.00
#
_symmetry.space_group_name_H-M   'P 1'
#
loop_
_entity.id
_entity.type
_entity.pdbx_description
1 polymer ?
#
loop_
_entity_poly.entity_id
_entity_poly.type
_entity_poly.pdbx_seq_one_letter_code
_entity_poly.pdbx_strand_id
1 'polypeptide(L)'
;MKKVVISVVATLLVLVCLAQTGLLEIFGIHGISFYTKKKEKDSSAGGAESYTDNQTGISCRFKAEGDYFYIYESGDWKQMFMRGVNIGATEPGLFPGDLTISYDTYYRWFGYISEMNCNCIRIYTLMPPQFYQALGDFNKKAKNKLYLYQGIWVNEEDIERLSDTYAENEKILNDFMTDAVNLVNVIHGKAKIAETAGEAYGTYNTDVSPWLVGWIIGIEWDPNFVINTNNQHPDKKDYDGEYLYTQTASPFEAFLCRVGDALIKHEAKTYKFQVPLAFSNWITTDPLTHPNEPHFDEDKTTVNTENVKCRNFGPGMFASYHIYPYYPDSLNYQEDYLEYTDDSGKVNTYEAYLEDLKLAHTMPIIVAEFGIPTSRGMGHESVMGYNQGMVDETAQGAMLIDMLGSIENAKYAGGIVFTWQDEWFKRTWNNVMFDIADRRPYWSNIQTTEQCFGLLAFDPGKESMAAYVDGDVSEWKNTQPTVTTGQGKLYIKSDERYLYIMLDAGNYDFEKDTLLIPINTIADQGNLKAAQYNAEFDTAADFLIYINGKDNSHIYVDQYYDAFNYYFLESKKLSDIKAEENAGVKNSGMFDIMRLCYGYNLTVKGTNQVVPDKAYETGKLRYGNGNPKAQEYKSLSDFYFKNGKLEIRIPWQLLNVMDPSGKQQISDFRKTQVISPQAYQSFDFGFAYRTGAESL
;
A
#
# COMPACT_ATOMS: atom_id res chain seq x y z
N MET A 1 25.52 8.68 53.88
CA MET A 1 25.71 8.08 52.58
C MET A 1 25.55 6.53 52.57
N LYS A 2 26.24 5.73 53.39
CA LYS A 2 26.08 4.25 53.36
C LYS A 2 24.65 3.75 53.62
N LYS A 3 23.85 4.34 54.52
CA LYS A 3 22.46 3.95 54.78
C LYS A 3 21.50 4.28 53.64
N VAL A 4 21.71 5.34 52.89
CA VAL A 4 20.89 5.73 51.75
C VAL A 4 21.17 4.79 50.56
N VAL A 5 22.45 4.44 50.35
CA VAL A 5 22.83 3.49 49.27
C VAL A 5 22.29 2.10 49.51
N ILE A 6 22.30 1.63 50.77
CA ILE A 6 21.74 0.32 51.14
C ILE A 6 20.21 0.31 50.98
N SER A 7 19.52 1.40 51.31
CA SER A 7 18.08 1.52 51.09
C SER A 7 17.68 1.54 49.60
N VAL A 8 18.43 2.25 48.77
CA VAL A 8 18.19 2.30 47.32
C VAL A 8 18.45 0.94 46.67
N VAL A 9 19.52 0.24 47.08
CA VAL A 9 19.83 -1.11 46.56
C VAL A 9 18.79 -2.14 47.02
N ALA A 10 18.29 -2.04 48.24
CA ALA A 10 17.23 -2.91 48.72
C ALA A 10 15.91 -2.68 48.02
N THR A 11 15.55 -1.42 47.75
CA THR A 11 14.33 -1.07 46.98
C THR A 11 14.43 -1.52 45.51
N LEU A 12 15.57 -1.41 44.89
CA LEU A 12 15.82 -1.92 43.53
C LEU A 12 15.75 -3.44 43.47
N LEU A 13 16.27 -4.15 44.46
CA LEU A 13 16.18 -5.61 44.56
C LEU A 13 14.73 -6.09 44.76
N VAL A 14 13.94 -5.40 45.57
CA VAL A 14 12.50 -5.70 45.74
C VAL A 14 11.71 -5.46 44.47
N LEU A 15 12.00 -4.36 43.72
CA LEU A 15 11.37 -4.10 42.42
C LEU A 15 11.73 -5.16 41.38
N VAL A 16 12.97 -5.63 41.35
CA VAL A 16 13.41 -6.70 40.46
C VAL A 16 12.72 -8.05 40.84
N CYS A 17 12.56 -8.35 42.09
CA CYS A 17 11.83 -9.54 42.54
C CYS A 17 10.34 -9.46 42.21
N LEU A 18 9.70 -8.31 42.35
CA LEU A 18 8.30 -8.07 41.98
C LEU A 18 8.06 -8.16 40.48
N ALA A 19 9.01 -7.69 39.68
CA ALA A 19 8.98 -7.84 38.21
C ALA A 19 9.09 -9.30 37.75
N GLN A 20 9.86 -10.11 38.45
CA GLN A 20 10.01 -11.54 38.17
C GLN A 20 8.79 -12.38 38.55
N THR A 21 7.95 -11.92 39.46
CA THR A 21 6.76 -12.62 39.95
C THR A 21 5.45 -12.19 39.27
N GLY A 22 5.49 -11.26 38.32
CA GLY A 22 4.29 -10.73 37.62
C GLY A 22 3.39 -9.83 38.49
N LEU A 23 3.76 -9.57 39.75
CA LEU A 23 2.95 -8.77 40.67
C LEU A 23 2.93 -7.27 40.37
N LEU A 24 3.79 -6.80 39.48
CA LEU A 24 3.78 -5.39 39.00
C LEU A 24 2.63 -5.05 38.07
N GLU A 25 2.07 -6.05 37.36
CA GLU A 25 0.90 -5.85 36.50
C GLU A 25 -0.37 -5.47 37.29
N ILE A 26 -0.44 -5.85 38.54
CA ILE A 26 -1.57 -5.55 39.45
C ILE A 26 -1.61 -4.05 39.79
N PHE A 27 -0.49 -3.32 39.62
CA PHE A 27 -0.35 -1.90 39.92
C PHE A 27 -0.32 -1.00 38.68
N GLY A 28 -0.63 -1.52 37.47
CA GLY A 28 -0.76 -0.73 36.22
C GLY A 28 0.55 -0.17 35.67
N ILE A 29 1.70 -0.73 36.07
CA ILE A 29 3.02 -0.35 35.53
C ILE A 29 3.37 -1.28 34.38
N HIS A 30 3.06 -0.85 33.14
CA HIS A 30 3.42 -1.57 31.92
C HIS A 30 4.77 -1.04 31.38
N GLY A 31 5.64 -1.96 30.97
CA GLY A 31 6.75 -1.61 30.07
C GLY A 31 8.17 -1.62 30.62
N ILE A 32 8.47 -2.27 31.78
CA ILE A 32 9.86 -2.48 32.19
C ILE A 32 10.19 -3.98 32.14
N SER A 33 10.73 -4.45 31.02
CA SER A 33 11.31 -5.79 30.88
C SER A 33 12.82 -5.72 31.08
N PHE A 34 13.31 -6.25 32.19
CA PHE A 34 14.75 -6.49 32.39
C PHE A 34 15.13 -7.87 31.88
N TYR A 35 15.77 -7.92 30.71
CA TYR A 35 16.35 -9.16 30.20
C TYR A 35 17.61 -9.52 31.02
N THR A 36 17.48 -10.48 31.94
CA THR A 36 18.66 -11.17 32.51
C THR A 36 19.06 -12.27 31.55
N LYS A 37 20.23 -12.15 30.91
CA LYS A 37 20.88 -13.23 30.16
C LYS A 37 21.16 -14.41 31.11
N LYS A 38 20.28 -15.41 31.19
CA LYS A 38 20.64 -16.74 31.63
C LYS A 38 21.45 -17.39 30.51
N LYS A 39 22.70 -17.72 30.76
CA LYS A 39 23.45 -18.66 29.94
C LYS A 39 22.72 -20.00 30.05
N GLU A 40 21.83 -20.29 29.13
CA GLU A 40 21.44 -21.65 28.82
C GLU A 40 22.56 -22.30 28.03
N LYS A 41 22.94 -23.50 28.48
CA LYS A 41 23.84 -24.37 27.74
C LYS A 41 23.23 -24.61 26.37
N ASP A 42 24.05 -24.43 25.33
CA ASP A 42 23.77 -24.83 23.95
C ASP A 42 23.21 -26.26 23.93
N SER A 43 21.89 -26.35 23.83
CA SER A 43 21.26 -27.48 23.18
C SER A 43 21.32 -27.11 21.71
N SER A 44 22.03 -27.88 20.92
CA SER A 44 22.22 -27.78 19.49
C SER A 44 21.00 -27.14 18.83
N ALA A 45 21.14 -25.90 18.32
CA ALA A 45 20.21 -25.37 17.35
C ALA A 45 20.12 -26.42 16.25
N GLY A 46 18.94 -27.02 16.07
CA GLY A 46 18.70 -27.91 14.95
C GLY A 46 19.04 -27.13 13.68
N GLY A 47 20.18 -27.45 13.09
CA GLY A 47 20.65 -26.84 11.88
C GLY A 47 19.53 -27.00 10.84
N ALA A 48 19.23 -25.95 10.09
CA ALA A 48 18.28 -26.03 8.98
C ALA A 48 18.75 -27.14 8.05
N GLU A 49 17.93 -28.18 7.88
CA GLU A 49 18.29 -29.36 7.12
C GLU A 49 18.15 -29.04 5.61
N SER A 50 19.09 -29.48 4.82
CA SER A 50 19.09 -29.30 3.34
C SER A 50 19.31 -30.64 2.67
N TYR A 51 18.66 -30.84 1.54
CA TYR A 51 18.97 -31.93 0.63
C TYR A 51 20.27 -31.60 -0.12
N THR A 52 21.17 -32.57 -0.25
CA THR A 52 22.39 -32.43 -1.07
C THR A 52 22.36 -33.47 -2.19
N ASP A 53 22.45 -32.98 -3.40
CA ASP A 53 22.58 -33.84 -4.56
C ASP A 53 23.95 -34.53 -4.57
N ASN A 54 23.96 -35.86 -4.59
CA ASN A 54 25.19 -36.65 -4.47
C ASN A 54 26.09 -36.59 -5.71
N GLN A 55 25.58 -36.16 -6.87
CA GLN A 55 26.36 -36.09 -8.10
C GLN A 55 27.07 -34.74 -8.23
N THR A 56 26.38 -33.66 -7.90
CA THR A 56 26.87 -32.29 -8.04
C THR A 56 27.48 -31.74 -6.76
N GLY A 57 27.11 -32.29 -5.59
CA GLY A 57 27.46 -31.74 -4.29
C GLY A 57 26.77 -30.42 -3.97
N ILE A 58 25.73 -30.06 -4.71
CA ILE A 58 24.94 -28.84 -4.51
C ILE A 58 23.80 -29.15 -3.56
N SER A 59 23.59 -28.28 -2.61
CA SER A 59 22.49 -28.38 -1.62
C SER A 59 21.35 -27.45 -1.98
N CYS A 60 20.11 -27.86 -1.62
CA CYS A 60 18.95 -27.01 -1.63
C CYS A 60 18.04 -27.38 -0.45
N ARG A 61 17.31 -26.43 0.05
CA ARG A 61 16.33 -26.65 1.11
C ARG A 61 14.89 -26.61 0.61
N PHE A 62 14.65 -25.86 -0.43
CA PHE A 62 13.35 -25.67 -1.04
C PHE A 62 13.38 -26.13 -2.49
N LYS A 63 12.26 -26.59 -3.01
CA LYS A 63 12.04 -26.83 -4.43
C LYS A 63 10.64 -26.41 -4.84
N ALA A 64 10.53 -26.01 -6.09
CA ALA A 64 9.29 -25.74 -6.81
C ALA A 64 9.08 -26.86 -7.82
N GLU A 65 8.01 -27.65 -7.66
CA GLU A 65 7.74 -28.82 -8.51
C GLU A 65 6.24 -29.08 -8.64
N GLY A 66 5.78 -29.34 -9.86
CA GLY A 66 4.34 -29.51 -10.13
C GLY A 66 3.57 -28.22 -9.86
N ASP A 67 2.67 -28.23 -8.89
CA ASP A 67 1.86 -27.07 -8.53
C ASP A 67 2.33 -26.40 -7.23
N TYR A 68 3.34 -26.93 -6.52
CA TYR A 68 3.62 -26.54 -5.14
C TYR A 68 5.09 -26.30 -4.85
N PHE A 69 5.32 -25.63 -3.72
CA PHE A 69 6.62 -25.59 -3.04
C PHE A 69 6.77 -26.75 -2.08
N TYR A 70 8.00 -27.16 -1.89
CA TYR A 70 8.37 -28.17 -0.89
C TYR A 70 9.58 -27.71 -0.09
N ILE A 71 9.59 -28.05 1.19
CA ILE A 71 10.73 -27.90 2.09
C ILE A 71 11.31 -29.26 2.44
N TYR A 72 12.65 -29.37 2.52
CA TYR A 72 13.32 -30.56 3.00
C TYR A 72 13.47 -30.51 4.52
N GLU A 73 12.77 -31.41 5.21
CA GLU A 73 12.78 -31.54 6.66
C GLU A 73 12.63 -33.00 7.11
N SER A 74 13.43 -33.41 8.11
CA SER A 74 13.41 -34.76 8.67
C SER A 74 13.67 -35.85 7.59
N GLY A 75 14.57 -35.53 6.67
CA GLY A 75 14.98 -36.45 5.61
C GLY A 75 14.01 -36.61 4.45
N ASP A 76 12.95 -35.78 4.36
CA ASP A 76 11.91 -35.89 3.33
C ASP A 76 11.42 -34.50 2.86
N TRP A 77 10.80 -34.47 1.65
CA TRP A 77 10.19 -33.29 1.07
C TRP A 77 8.74 -33.13 1.54
N LYS A 78 8.42 -31.99 2.16
CA LYS A 78 7.07 -31.65 2.64
C LYS A 78 6.50 -30.52 1.83
N GLN A 79 5.29 -30.72 1.32
CA GLN A 79 4.56 -29.67 0.59
C GLN A 79 4.26 -28.48 1.48
N MET A 80 4.32 -27.29 0.88
CA MET A 80 4.00 -26.01 1.51
C MET A 80 3.04 -25.20 0.67
N PHE A 81 2.07 -24.55 1.32
CA PHE A 81 1.32 -23.45 0.75
C PHE A 81 1.85 -22.15 1.35
N MET A 82 2.24 -21.21 0.49
CA MET A 82 2.88 -19.96 0.92
C MET A 82 1.84 -18.90 1.22
N ARG A 83 1.89 -18.34 2.43
CA ARG A 83 1.05 -17.24 2.90
C ARG A 83 1.93 -16.15 3.44
N GLY A 84 1.93 -15.01 2.81
CA GLY A 84 2.88 -13.97 3.18
C GLY A 84 2.40 -12.55 3.00
N VAL A 85 3.33 -11.64 3.28
CA VAL A 85 3.17 -10.21 3.05
C VAL A 85 4.40 -9.63 2.38
N ASN A 86 4.19 -8.65 1.52
CA ASN A 86 5.26 -7.81 0.99
C ASN A 86 5.65 -6.78 2.05
N ILE A 87 6.94 -6.53 2.25
CA ILE A 87 7.44 -5.51 3.19
C ILE A 87 8.11 -4.41 2.39
N GLY A 88 7.61 -3.18 2.53
CA GLY A 88 8.19 -1.99 1.94
C GLY A 88 9.48 -1.54 2.64
N ALA A 89 10.18 -0.60 2.01
CA ALA A 89 11.50 -0.17 2.44
C ALA A 89 11.49 1.02 3.42
N THR A 90 10.33 1.62 3.73
CA THR A 90 10.26 2.88 4.46
C THR A 90 9.11 2.97 5.48
N GLU A 91 9.20 3.97 6.34
CA GLU A 91 8.21 4.42 7.31
C GLU A 91 7.73 5.84 6.95
N PRO A 92 6.63 6.36 7.52
CA PRO A 92 6.14 7.71 7.31
C PRO A 92 7.22 8.79 7.51
N GLY A 93 7.18 9.83 6.69
CA GLY A 93 8.15 10.92 6.72
C GLY A 93 9.39 10.71 5.87
N LEU A 94 9.52 9.57 5.19
CA LEU A 94 10.71 9.14 4.47
C LEU A 94 10.37 8.56 3.10
N PHE A 95 11.30 8.65 2.16
CA PHE A 95 11.24 7.95 0.88
C PHE A 95 11.85 6.55 0.99
N PRO A 96 11.50 5.62 0.06
CA PRO A 96 12.04 4.25 0.08
C PRO A 96 13.58 4.19 0.11
N GLY A 97 14.26 5.10 -0.60
CA GLY A 97 15.73 5.17 -0.64
C GLY A 97 16.41 5.63 0.65
N ASP A 98 15.65 6.11 1.65
CA ASP A 98 16.20 6.49 2.96
C ASP A 98 16.51 5.28 3.85
N LEU A 99 15.83 4.15 3.66
CA LEU A 99 16.11 2.82 4.25
C LEU A 99 16.35 2.81 5.77
N THR A 100 15.52 3.54 6.52
CA THR A 100 15.76 3.87 7.93
C THR A 100 15.11 2.93 8.94
N ILE A 101 14.35 1.93 8.49
CA ILE A 101 13.65 0.99 9.38
C ILE A 101 14.67 0.29 10.29
N SER A 102 14.43 0.34 11.61
CA SER A 102 15.36 -0.17 12.59
C SER A 102 15.32 -1.70 12.73
N TYR A 103 16.38 -2.30 13.29
CA TYR A 103 16.41 -3.72 13.67
C TYR A 103 15.21 -4.08 14.57
N ASP A 104 14.91 -3.26 15.58
CA ASP A 104 13.84 -3.54 16.55
C ASP A 104 12.46 -3.47 15.90
N THR A 105 12.27 -2.57 14.94
CA THR A 105 11.04 -2.46 14.16
C THR A 105 10.85 -3.71 13.30
N TYR A 106 11.86 -4.14 12.53
CA TYR A 106 11.79 -5.37 11.75
C TYR A 106 11.52 -6.60 12.62
N TYR A 107 12.23 -6.73 13.75
CA TYR A 107 12.07 -7.87 14.64
C TYR A 107 10.65 -7.95 15.23
N ARG A 108 10.07 -6.81 15.60
CA ARG A 108 8.69 -6.69 16.08
C ARG A 108 7.70 -7.04 14.96
N TRP A 109 7.90 -6.53 13.74
CA TRP A 109 7.03 -6.83 12.61
C TRP A 109 7.04 -8.31 12.26
N PHE A 110 8.18 -8.96 12.27
CA PHE A 110 8.25 -10.41 12.05
C PHE A 110 7.44 -11.19 13.09
N GLY A 111 7.40 -10.71 14.34
CA GLY A 111 6.51 -11.24 15.37
C GLY A 111 5.04 -11.16 14.97
N TYR A 112 4.56 -9.98 14.59
CA TYR A 112 3.17 -9.77 14.17
C TYR A 112 2.79 -10.58 12.93
N ILE A 113 3.66 -10.60 11.92
CA ILE A 113 3.46 -11.37 10.68
C ILE A 113 3.36 -12.87 10.97
N SER A 114 4.20 -13.38 11.85
CA SER A 114 4.14 -14.79 12.29
C SER A 114 2.89 -15.10 13.11
N GLU A 115 2.44 -14.18 13.97
CA GLU A 115 1.18 -14.30 14.73
C GLU A 115 -0.06 -14.30 13.83
N MET A 116 0.00 -13.65 12.68
CA MET A 116 -1.04 -13.65 11.66
C MET A 116 -1.09 -14.96 10.84
N ASN A 117 -0.28 -15.98 11.19
CA ASN A 117 -0.15 -17.24 10.45
C ASN A 117 0.51 -17.14 9.07
N CYS A 118 1.20 -16.06 8.78
CA CYS A 118 2.08 -16.02 7.62
C CYS A 118 3.31 -16.90 7.84
N ASN A 119 3.75 -17.55 6.77
CA ASN A 119 4.97 -18.36 6.75
C ASN A 119 6.06 -17.79 5.84
N CYS A 120 5.78 -16.72 5.09
CA CYS A 120 6.77 -16.04 4.26
C CYS A 120 6.59 -14.51 4.27
N ILE A 121 7.66 -13.86 3.86
CA ILE A 121 7.73 -12.43 3.54
C ILE A 121 8.40 -12.25 2.18
N ARG A 122 8.04 -11.20 1.44
CA ARG A 122 8.75 -10.79 0.24
C ARG A 122 9.27 -9.38 0.40
N ILE A 123 10.47 -9.15 -0.08
CA ILE A 123 11.06 -7.83 -0.26
C ILE A 123 11.48 -7.65 -1.71
N TYR A 124 11.48 -6.42 -2.19
CA TYR A 124 11.64 -6.09 -3.62
C TYR A 124 13.08 -5.97 -4.06
N THR A 125 13.93 -5.50 -3.16
CA THR A 125 15.32 -5.14 -3.46
C THR A 125 16.23 -5.45 -2.28
N LEU A 126 17.50 -5.05 -2.39
CA LEU A 126 18.45 -5.09 -1.29
C LEU A 126 17.94 -4.27 -0.10
N MET A 127 17.84 -4.90 1.05
CA MET A 127 17.52 -4.25 2.31
C MET A 127 18.77 -3.96 3.14
N PRO A 128 18.73 -3.03 4.10
CA PRO A 128 19.87 -2.72 4.94
C PRO A 128 20.27 -3.92 5.84
N PRO A 129 21.55 -4.01 6.30
CA PRO A 129 22.05 -5.16 7.06
C PRO A 129 21.22 -5.57 8.26
N GLN A 130 20.58 -4.61 8.96
CA GLN A 130 19.75 -4.86 10.12
C GLN A 130 18.48 -5.65 9.80
N PHE A 131 17.95 -5.60 8.56
CA PHE A 131 16.85 -6.43 8.12
C PHE A 131 17.22 -7.92 8.18
N TYR A 132 18.31 -8.30 7.53
CA TYR A 132 18.77 -9.69 7.48
C TYR A 132 19.20 -10.18 8.86
N GLN A 133 19.79 -9.30 9.67
CA GLN A 133 20.12 -9.62 11.06
C GLN A 133 18.86 -9.92 11.88
N ALA A 134 17.83 -9.07 11.79
CA ALA A 134 16.57 -9.25 12.49
C ALA A 134 15.87 -10.55 12.05
N LEU A 135 15.82 -10.84 10.75
CA LEU A 135 15.23 -12.06 10.20
C LEU A 135 15.97 -13.31 10.68
N GLY A 136 17.31 -13.31 10.62
CA GLY A 136 18.12 -14.42 11.11
C GLY A 136 17.94 -14.66 12.59
N ASP A 137 17.93 -13.61 13.41
CA ASP A 137 17.76 -13.73 14.86
C ASP A 137 16.32 -14.12 15.26
N PHE A 138 15.31 -13.63 14.53
CA PHE A 138 13.92 -14.06 14.68
C PHE A 138 13.80 -15.55 14.36
N ASN A 139 14.24 -15.99 13.20
CA ASN A 139 14.09 -17.35 12.75
C ASN A 139 14.87 -18.37 13.60
N LYS A 140 15.99 -18.00 14.21
CA LYS A 140 16.69 -18.88 15.17
C LYS A 140 15.83 -19.20 16.39
N LYS A 141 14.97 -18.30 16.83
CA LYS A 141 14.16 -18.42 18.07
C LYS A 141 12.71 -18.80 17.81
N ALA A 142 12.12 -18.32 16.73
CA ALA A 142 10.70 -18.52 16.42
C ALA A 142 10.38 -20.00 16.21
N LYS A 143 9.22 -20.46 16.73
CA LYS A 143 8.67 -21.79 16.44
C LYS A 143 8.22 -21.86 14.97
N ASN A 144 7.44 -20.87 14.55
CA ASN A 144 7.00 -20.72 13.17
C ASN A 144 8.01 -19.80 12.46
N LYS A 145 8.69 -20.33 11.45
CA LYS A 145 9.70 -19.60 10.69
C LYS A 145 9.02 -18.69 9.66
N LEU A 146 9.67 -17.58 9.34
CA LEU A 146 9.33 -16.74 8.18
C LEU A 146 10.36 -16.97 7.07
N TYR A 147 9.89 -17.51 5.95
CA TYR A 147 10.71 -17.74 4.78
C TYR A 147 10.75 -16.49 3.91
N LEU A 148 11.88 -16.23 3.28
CA LEU A 148 12.12 -15.02 2.50
C LEU A 148 11.98 -15.31 1.00
N TYR A 149 11.16 -14.53 0.30
CA TYR A 149 11.30 -14.28 -1.12
C TYR A 149 12.13 -13.00 -1.29
N GLN A 150 13.31 -13.14 -1.89
CA GLN A 150 14.20 -12.01 -2.15
C GLN A 150 13.98 -11.50 -3.56
N GLY A 151 13.52 -10.27 -3.68
CA GLY A 151 13.43 -9.55 -4.94
C GLY A 151 14.78 -9.01 -5.38
N ILE A 152 14.95 -8.89 -6.69
CA ILE A 152 16.06 -8.21 -7.33
C ILE A 152 15.47 -7.15 -8.25
N TRP A 153 15.61 -5.89 -7.86
CA TRP A 153 15.05 -4.74 -8.58
C TRP A 153 15.99 -4.32 -9.71
N VAL A 154 15.43 -3.83 -10.79
CA VAL A 154 16.17 -3.24 -11.91
C VAL A 154 16.06 -1.71 -11.83
N ASN A 155 17.10 -0.99 -12.28
CA ASN A 155 17.08 0.47 -12.26
C ASN A 155 16.05 1.04 -13.26
N GLU A 156 14.96 1.62 -12.76
CA GLU A 156 13.87 2.16 -13.56
C GLU A 156 14.26 3.45 -14.30
N GLU A 157 15.15 4.28 -13.76
CA GLU A 157 15.65 5.48 -14.45
C GLU A 157 16.40 5.11 -15.73
N ASP A 158 17.17 4.00 -15.70
CA ASP A 158 17.82 3.48 -16.90
C ASP A 158 16.82 2.84 -17.88
N ILE A 159 15.75 2.21 -17.38
CA ILE A 159 14.66 1.71 -18.24
C ILE A 159 13.97 2.87 -18.96
N GLU A 160 13.57 3.91 -18.24
CA GLU A 160 12.92 5.09 -18.82
C GLU A 160 13.82 5.80 -19.85
N ARG A 161 15.11 5.93 -19.55
CA ARG A 161 16.08 6.63 -20.38
C ARG A 161 16.49 5.85 -21.63
N LEU A 162 16.72 4.54 -21.49
CA LEU A 162 17.28 3.71 -22.56
C LEU A 162 16.20 2.98 -23.35
N SER A 163 15.11 2.58 -22.67
CA SER A 163 13.99 1.83 -23.24
C SER A 163 14.38 0.56 -24.02
N ASP A 164 15.54 -0.03 -23.71
CA ASP A 164 16.12 -1.21 -24.36
C ASP A 164 17.13 -1.90 -23.44
N THR A 165 16.94 -3.18 -23.19
CA THR A 165 17.77 -3.97 -22.26
C THR A 165 19.23 -4.11 -22.70
N TYR A 166 19.49 -3.99 -24.01
CA TYR A 166 20.82 -4.19 -24.60
C TYR A 166 21.49 -2.88 -25.03
N ALA A 167 20.88 -1.74 -24.78
CA ALA A 167 21.45 -0.42 -25.09
C ALA A 167 22.72 -0.14 -24.30
N GLU A 168 23.54 0.80 -24.78
CA GLU A 168 24.78 1.27 -24.14
C GLU A 168 25.72 0.15 -23.68
N ASN A 169 26.05 -0.78 -24.59
CA ASN A 169 26.86 -1.98 -24.29
C ASN A 169 26.24 -2.90 -23.23
N GLU A 170 24.93 -3.11 -23.31
CA GLU A 170 24.17 -3.97 -22.39
C GLU A 170 24.22 -3.46 -20.93
N LYS A 171 24.11 -2.13 -20.74
CA LYS A 171 24.24 -1.51 -19.42
C LYS A 171 23.22 -2.09 -18.43
N ILE A 172 21.91 -2.06 -18.76
CA ILE A 172 20.84 -2.58 -17.87
C ILE A 172 21.11 -4.05 -17.52
N LEU A 173 21.46 -4.88 -18.52
CA LEU A 173 21.74 -6.29 -18.31
C LEU A 173 22.94 -6.51 -17.37
N ASN A 174 24.04 -5.79 -17.57
CA ASN A 174 25.26 -5.96 -16.79
C ASN A 174 25.10 -5.48 -15.34
N ASP A 175 24.42 -4.37 -15.14
CA ASP A 175 24.12 -3.84 -13.80
C ASP A 175 23.21 -4.80 -13.06
N PHE A 176 22.12 -5.25 -13.69
CA PHE A 176 21.17 -6.20 -13.10
C PHE A 176 21.81 -7.55 -12.74
N MET A 177 22.71 -8.08 -13.59
CA MET A 177 23.51 -9.27 -13.24
C MET A 177 24.45 -9.02 -12.06
N THR A 178 25.03 -7.82 -11.96
CA THR A 178 25.89 -7.44 -10.84
C THR A 178 25.13 -7.39 -9.53
N ASP A 179 23.93 -6.80 -9.54
CA ASP A 179 23.06 -6.74 -8.37
C ASP A 179 22.58 -8.11 -7.94
N ALA A 180 22.24 -8.97 -8.89
CA ALA A 180 21.88 -10.36 -8.62
C ALA A 180 23.01 -11.11 -7.90
N VAL A 181 24.24 -10.98 -8.38
CA VAL A 181 25.45 -11.58 -7.76
C VAL A 181 25.73 -11.01 -6.37
N ASN A 182 25.60 -9.69 -6.21
CA ASN A 182 25.76 -9.02 -4.92
C ASN A 182 24.75 -9.54 -3.90
N LEU A 183 23.47 -9.66 -4.29
CA LEU A 183 22.41 -10.17 -3.41
C LEU A 183 22.62 -11.61 -2.98
N VAL A 184 23.14 -12.48 -3.86
CA VAL A 184 23.56 -13.83 -3.45
C VAL A 184 24.58 -13.76 -2.31
N ASN A 185 25.59 -12.91 -2.43
CA ASN A 185 26.59 -12.76 -1.37
C ASN A 185 26.01 -12.16 -0.07
N VAL A 186 25.02 -11.26 -0.17
CA VAL A 186 24.29 -10.70 0.98
C VAL A 186 23.53 -11.80 1.72
N ILE A 187 22.76 -12.61 1.02
CA ILE A 187 21.96 -13.71 1.57
C ILE A 187 22.83 -14.70 2.35
N HIS A 188 24.01 -14.99 1.85
CA HIS A 188 24.99 -15.87 2.51
C HIS A 188 25.87 -15.15 3.58
N GLY A 189 25.57 -13.88 3.90
CA GLY A 189 26.27 -13.11 4.93
C GLY A 189 27.76 -12.84 4.60
N LYS A 190 28.09 -12.67 3.34
CA LYS A 190 29.47 -12.52 2.84
C LYS A 190 29.66 -11.30 1.93
N ALA A 191 28.86 -10.24 2.13
CA ALA A 191 28.92 -9.05 1.29
C ALA A 191 29.37 -7.81 2.05
N LYS A 192 30.03 -6.93 1.32
CA LYS A 192 30.27 -5.54 1.70
C LYS A 192 29.88 -4.67 0.51
N ILE A 193 28.74 -3.99 0.63
CA ILE A 193 28.18 -3.12 -0.40
C ILE A 193 28.62 -1.70 -0.10
N ALA A 194 29.12 -1.02 -1.11
CA ALA A 194 29.53 0.38 -1.04
C ALA A 194 28.30 1.28 -0.92
N GLU A 195 28.48 2.45 -0.31
CA GLU A 195 27.41 3.45 -0.21
C GLU A 195 27.10 4.03 -1.59
N THR A 196 25.83 3.94 -1.95
CA THR A 196 25.22 4.54 -3.14
C THR A 196 23.95 5.28 -2.70
N ALA A 197 23.73 6.46 -3.21
CA ALA A 197 22.54 7.26 -2.86
C ALA A 197 21.27 6.52 -3.27
N GLY A 198 20.31 6.42 -2.34
CA GLY A 198 19.03 5.76 -2.57
C GLY A 198 19.05 4.22 -2.48
N GLU A 199 20.22 3.62 -2.22
CA GLU A 199 20.38 2.17 -2.14
C GLU A 199 20.84 1.71 -0.76
N ALA A 200 20.51 0.47 -0.39
CA ALA A 200 21.01 -0.12 0.85
C ALA A 200 22.50 -0.46 0.73
N TYR A 201 23.24 -0.18 1.76
CA TYR A 201 24.69 -0.42 1.81
C TYR A 201 25.14 -0.89 3.19
N GLY A 202 26.38 -1.37 3.27
CA GLY A 202 26.98 -1.79 4.54
C GLY A 202 27.65 -3.14 4.49
N THR A 203 27.87 -3.74 5.68
CA THR A 203 28.47 -5.06 5.82
C THR A 203 27.45 -6.09 6.25
N TYR A 204 27.26 -7.11 5.44
CA TYR A 204 26.28 -8.19 5.62
C TYR A 204 26.99 -9.43 6.14
N ASN A 205 26.76 -9.76 7.42
CA ASN A 205 27.45 -10.86 8.12
C ASN A 205 26.49 -11.95 8.60
N THR A 206 25.19 -11.79 8.34
CA THR A 206 24.18 -12.76 8.76
C THR A 206 23.77 -13.62 7.58
N ASP A 207 24.03 -14.92 7.71
CA ASP A 207 23.59 -15.92 6.73
C ASP A 207 22.09 -16.19 6.95
N VAL A 208 21.27 -15.84 5.96
CA VAL A 208 19.82 -16.11 5.92
C VAL A 208 19.43 -17.11 4.82
N SER A 209 20.42 -17.66 4.10
CA SER A 209 20.19 -18.66 3.06
C SER A 209 19.35 -19.87 3.50
N PRO A 210 19.42 -20.33 4.77
CA PRO A 210 18.55 -21.42 5.21
C PRO A 210 17.05 -21.10 5.21
N TRP A 211 16.68 -19.82 5.12
CA TRP A 211 15.28 -19.37 5.10
C TRP A 211 14.88 -18.72 3.78
N LEU A 212 15.78 -18.64 2.81
CA LEU A 212 15.47 -18.16 1.46
C LEU A 212 14.69 -19.23 0.70
N VAL A 213 13.41 -18.95 0.39
CA VAL A 213 12.52 -19.90 -0.30
C VAL A 213 12.49 -19.68 -1.80
N GLY A 214 12.80 -18.47 -2.28
CA GLY A 214 12.83 -18.16 -3.70
C GLY A 214 13.46 -16.80 -4.02
N TRP A 215 14.04 -16.73 -5.21
CA TRP A 215 14.42 -15.48 -5.87
C TRP A 215 13.30 -15.03 -6.78
N ILE A 216 12.95 -13.74 -6.76
CA ILE A 216 12.02 -13.11 -7.69
C ILE A 216 12.74 -11.96 -8.39
N ILE A 217 13.06 -12.14 -9.67
CA ILE A 217 13.87 -11.21 -10.46
C ILE A 217 12.97 -10.28 -11.26
N GLY A 218 13.16 -8.96 -11.12
CA GLY A 218 12.50 -7.95 -11.93
C GLY A 218 11.32 -7.25 -11.25
N ILE A 219 10.55 -6.57 -12.09
CA ILE A 219 9.46 -5.66 -11.74
C ILE A 219 8.21 -5.97 -12.57
N GLU A 220 7.17 -5.18 -12.48
CA GLU A 220 6.10 -5.08 -13.46
C GLU A 220 6.66 -4.46 -14.74
N TRP A 221 6.76 -5.27 -15.80
CA TRP A 221 7.45 -4.84 -17.01
C TRP A 221 6.57 -3.88 -17.83
N ASP A 222 7.10 -2.70 -18.14
CA ASP A 222 6.45 -1.79 -19.08
C ASP A 222 6.36 -2.44 -20.47
N PRO A 223 5.17 -2.54 -21.09
CA PRO A 223 5.00 -3.18 -22.39
C PRO A 223 5.84 -2.56 -23.51
N ASN A 224 6.06 -1.24 -23.48
CA ASN A 224 6.87 -0.58 -24.53
C ASN A 224 8.36 -0.95 -24.38
N PHE A 225 8.85 -1.08 -23.15
CA PHE A 225 10.22 -1.54 -22.89
C PHE A 225 10.45 -2.96 -23.45
N VAL A 226 9.48 -3.85 -23.22
CA VAL A 226 9.51 -5.23 -23.77
C VAL A 226 9.50 -5.20 -25.29
N ILE A 227 8.56 -4.46 -25.91
CA ILE A 227 8.41 -4.36 -27.36
C ILE A 227 9.67 -3.73 -28.01
N ASN A 228 10.19 -2.67 -27.43
CA ASN A 228 11.36 -1.99 -27.98
C ASN A 228 12.58 -2.92 -27.98
N THR A 229 12.82 -3.61 -26.87
CA THR A 229 13.90 -4.61 -26.77
C THR A 229 13.73 -5.69 -27.83
N ASN A 230 12.53 -6.28 -27.95
CA ASN A 230 12.25 -7.33 -28.91
C ASN A 230 12.44 -6.90 -30.36
N ASN A 231 12.01 -5.69 -30.71
CA ASN A 231 12.11 -5.16 -32.05
C ASN A 231 13.54 -4.76 -32.45
N GLN A 232 14.32 -4.24 -31.51
CA GLN A 232 15.68 -3.79 -31.78
C GLN A 232 16.69 -4.93 -31.86
N HIS A 233 16.42 -6.06 -31.19
CA HIS A 233 17.34 -7.19 -31.07
C HIS A 233 16.72 -8.55 -31.44
N PRO A 234 16.10 -8.71 -32.62
CA PRO A 234 15.38 -9.94 -32.98
C PRO A 234 16.29 -11.19 -33.08
N ASP A 235 17.58 -10.98 -33.13
CA ASP A 235 18.64 -12.01 -33.13
C ASP A 235 19.06 -12.45 -31.73
N LYS A 236 18.75 -11.71 -30.67
CA LYS A 236 19.20 -12.02 -29.28
C LYS A 236 18.20 -12.89 -28.49
N LYS A 237 17.43 -13.72 -29.14
CA LYS A 237 16.42 -14.61 -28.52
C LYS A 237 16.94 -15.93 -28.00
N ASP A 238 18.11 -16.35 -28.46
CA ASP A 238 18.71 -17.63 -28.09
C ASP A 238 19.79 -17.44 -27.01
N TYR A 239 19.62 -18.14 -25.90
CA TYR A 239 20.61 -18.22 -24.83
C TYR A 239 20.77 -19.67 -24.34
N ASP A 240 22.01 -20.14 -24.27
CA ASP A 240 22.34 -21.50 -23.83
C ASP A 240 23.28 -21.45 -22.62
N GLY A 241 22.70 -21.13 -21.43
CA GLY A 241 23.43 -21.02 -20.17
C GLY A 241 23.76 -22.35 -19.50
N GLU A 242 24.42 -22.29 -18.37
CA GLU A 242 24.84 -23.48 -17.60
C GLU A 242 23.64 -24.15 -16.88
N TYR A 243 22.71 -23.32 -16.36
CA TYR A 243 21.54 -23.75 -15.60
C TYR A 243 20.23 -23.38 -16.27
N LEU A 244 20.16 -22.22 -16.94
CA LEU A 244 19.01 -21.77 -17.70
C LEU A 244 19.33 -21.63 -19.18
N TYR A 245 18.31 -21.89 -20.01
CA TYR A 245 18.41 -21.70 -21.45
C TYR A 245 17.04 -21.30 -22.02
N THR A 246 17.03 -20.68 -23.19
CA THR A 246 15.80 -20.28 -23.87
C THR A 246 15.31 -21.36 -24.84
N GLN A 247 14.01 -21.44 -24.99
CA GLN A 247 13.34 -22.22 -26.00
C GLN A 247 12.14 -21.45 -26.56
N THR A 248 12.16 -21.08 -27.83
CA THR A 248 11.13 -20.27 -28.49
C THR A 248 10.92 -18.89 -27.85
N ALA A 249 11.96 -18.34 -27.22
CA ALA A 249 11.90 -17.10 -26.44
C ALA A 249 11.99 -15.86 -27.33
N SER A 250 11.55 -14.73 -26.76
CA SER A 250 11.84 -13.39 -27.24
C SER A 250 13.21 -12.89 -26.76
N PRO A 251 13.77 -11.82 -27.36
CA PRO A 251 14.96 -11.17 -26.84
C PRO A 251 14.86 -10.72 -25.40
N PHE A 252 13.69 -10.25 -24.98
CA PHE A 252 13.43 -9.83 -23.60
C PHE A 252 13.46 -11.02 -22.62
N GLU A 253 12.85 -12.14 -22.99
CA GLU A 253 12.92 -13.37 -22.19
C GLU A 253 14.34 -13.95 -22.13
N ALA A 254 15.14 -13.80 -23.20
CA ALA A 254 16.55 -14.16 -23.21
C ALA A 254 17.38 -13.25 -22.27
N PHE A 255 17.04 -11.97 -22.16
CA PHE A 255 17.62 -11.06 -21.17
C PHE A 255 17.36 -11.57 -19.74
N LEU A 256 16.12 -11.90 -19.40
CA LEU A 256 15.77 -12.45 -18.08
C LEU A 256 16.50 -13.77 -17.81
N CYS A 257 16.56 -14.65 -18.80
CA CYS A 257 17.25 -15.93 -18.73
C CYS A 257 18.74 -15.75 -18.40
N ARG A 258 19.42 -14.76 -19.01
CA ARG A 258 20.84 -14.45 -18.75
C ARG A 258 21.06 -14.00 -17.31
N VAL A 259 20.19 -13.15 -16.77
CA VAL A 259 20.27 -12.68 -15.37
C VAL A 259 20.09 -13.86 -14.41
N GLY A 260 19.05 -14.67 -14.61
CA GLY A 260 18.77 -15.83 -13.78
C GLY A 260 19.92 -16.87 -13.80
N ASP A 261 20.47 -17.18 -14.98
CA ASP A 261 21.61 -18.11 -15.11
C ASP A 261 22.84 -17.61 -14.38
N ALA A 262 23.14 -16.30 -14.48
CA ALA A 262 24.26 -15.67 -13.78
C ALA A 262 24.12 -15.79 -12.24
N LEU A 263 22.92 -15.56 -11.71
CA LEU A 263 22.60 -15.71 -10.29
C LEU A 263 22.84 -17.14 -9.83
N ILE A 264 22.14 -18.12 -10.45
CA ILE A 264 22.23 -19.53 -10.08
C ILE A 264 23.67 -20.03 -10.17
N LYS A 265 24.36 -19.66 -11.23
CA LYS A 265 25.76 -20.03 -11.47
C LYS A 265 26.69 -19.52 -10.37
N HIS A 266 26.52 -18.26 -9.94
CA HIS A 266 27.33 -17.71 -8.87
C HIS A 266 27.04 -18.42 -7.54
N GLU A 267 25.79 -18.62 -7.17
CA GLU A 267 25.38 -19.28 -5.94
C GLU A 267 25.87 -20.75 -5.89
N ALA A 268 25.63 -21.51 -6.96
CA ALA A 268 26.06 -22.90 -7.06
C ALA A 268 27.61 -23.07 -6.99
N LYS A 269 28.36 -22.20 -7.66
CA LYS A 269 29.84 -22.29 -7.67
C LYS A 269 30.46 -21.84 -6.38
N THR A 270 29.93 -20.73 -5.78
CA THR A 270 30.56 -20.08 -4.62
C THR A 270 30.10 -20.76 -3.30
N TYR A 271 28.82 -21.08 -3.19
CA TYR A 271 28.21 -21.54 -1.94
C TYR A 271 27.78 -22.99 -1.96
N LYS A 272 27.83 -23.66 -3.11
CA LYS A 272 27.30 -25.03 -3.28
C LYS A 272 25.83 -25.14 -2.85
N PHE A 273 25.08 -24.08 -3.14
CA PHE A 273 23.69 -23.93 -2.77
C PHE A 273 22.88 -23.45 -3.96
N GLN A 274 21.60 -23.83 -4.02
CA GLN A 274 20.63 -23.36 -5.02
C GLN A 274 19.27 -23.15 -4.38
N VAL A 275 18.52 -22.21 -4.92
CA VAL A 275 17.19 -21.79 -4.45
C VAL A 275 16.25 -21.65 -5.64
N PRO A 276 14.94 -21.97 -5.51
CA PRO A 276 13.96 -21.73 -6.57
C PRO A 276 14.01 -20.32 -7.12
N LEU A 277 13.73 -20.14 -8.40
CA LEU A 277 13.83 -18.85 -9.09
C LEU A 277 12.57 -18.56 -9.92
N ALA A 278 12.14 -17.29 -9.88
CA ALA A 278 11.09 -16.75 -10.73
C ALA A 278 11.51 -15.40 -11.32
N PHE A 279 10.80 -15.03 -12.39
CA PHE A 279 10.77 -13.66 -12.90
C PHE A 279 9.45 -13.01 -12.50
N SER A 280 9.50 -11.75 -12.09
CA SER A 280 8.30 -10.96 -11.81
C SER A 280 7.51 -10.74 -13.08
N ASN A 281 6.18 -10.81 -12.99
CA ASN A 281 5.26 -10.54 -14.08
C ASN A 281 3.94 -9.98 -13.51
N TRP A 282 3.05 -9.53 -14.37
CA TRP A 282 1.74 -9.00 -14.05
C TRP A 282 0.77 -9.22 -15.21
N ILE A 283 -0.51 -8.91 -15.02
CA ILE A 283 -1.57 -9.19 -16.01
C ILE A 283 -1.28 -8.53 -17.36
N THR A 284 -0.76 -7.30 -17.37
CA THR A 284 -0.47 -6.53 -18.60
C THR A 284 0.55 -7.19 -19.54
N THR A 285 1.41 -8.07 -19.02
CA THR A 285 2.42 -8.79 -19.83
C THR A 285 2.36 -10.30 -19.63
N ASP A 286 1.23 -10.83 -19.21
CA ASP A 286 1.01 -12.27 -19.04
C ASP A 286 0.97 -13.00 -20.40
N PRO A 287 0.94 -14.34 -20.41
CA PRO A 287 0.88 -15.12 -21.66
C PRO A 287 -0.54 -15.27 -22.22
N LEU A 288 -1.57 -14.67 -21.59
CA LEU A 288 -2.94 -14.75 -22.08
C LEU A 288 -3.22 -13.66 -23.12
N THR A 289 -4.42 -13.63 -23.63
CA THR A 289 -4.97 -12.54 -24.45
C THR A 289 -6.27 -12.08 -23.84
N HIS A 290 -6.47 -10.77 -23.79
CA HIS A 290 -7.61 -10.14 -23.15
C HIS A 290 -8.49 -9.44 -24.21
N PRO A 291 -9.36 -10.19 -24.95
CA PRO A 291 -10.10 -9.65 -26.09
C PRO A 291 -11.06 -8.52 -25.73
N ASN A 292 -11.46 -8.40 -24.46
CA ASN A 292 -12.34 -7.33 -23.98
C ASN A 292 -11.57 -6.20 -23.27
N GLU A 293 -10.23 -6.21 -23.24
CA GLU A 293 -9.43 -5.12 -22.66
C GLU A 293 -9.60 -3.83 -23.47
N PRO A 294 -10.15 -2.75 -22.87
CA PRO A 294 -10.39 -1.50 -23.59
C PRO A 294 -9.11 -0.70 -23.86
N HIS A 295 -8.09 -0.85 -23.00
CA HIS A 295 -6.84 -0.12 -23.11
C HIS A 295 -5.82 -0.93 -23.92
N PHE A 296 -5.43 -0.39 -25.07
CA PHE A 296 -4.49 -1.07 -25.98
C PHE A 296 -3.15 -1.40 -25.30
N ASP A 297 -2.70 -0.57 -24.39
CA ASP A 297 -1.40 -0.74 -23.73
C ASP A 297 -1.38 -1.88 -22.72
N GLU A 298 -2.54 -2.35 -22.26
CA GLU A 298 -2.68 -3.40 -21.25
C GLU A 298 -2.67 -4.83 -21.81
N ASP A 299 -2.73 -5.01 -23.13
CA ASP A 299 -2.75 -6.33 -23.80
C ASP A 299 -2.02 -6.28 -25.16
N LYS A 300 -0.78 -5.76 -25.21
CA LYS A 300 -0.06 -5.62 -26.47
C LYS A 300 1.22 -6.43 -26.61
N THR A 301 1.69 -7.03 -25.52
CA THR A 301 2.90 -7.87 -25.51
C THR A 301 2.85 -8.86 -24.36
N THR A 302 3.66 -9.90 -24.47
CA THR A 302 3.76 -10.92 -23.42
C THR A 302 5.22 -11.17 -23.01
N VAL A 303 5.40 -11.51 -21.73
CA VAL A 303 6.63 -12.07 -21.17
C VAL A 303 6.29 -13.47 -20.65
N ASN A 304 6.53 -14.49 -21.44
CA ASN A 304 6.20 -15.87 -21.08
C ASN A 304 7.39 -16.59 -20.45
N THR A 305 7.35 -16.74 -19.14
CA THR A 305 8.41 -17.40 -18.37
C THR A 305 8.56 -18.89 -18.68
N GLU A 306 7.56 -19.52 -19.31
CA GLU A 306 7.67 -20.89 -19.82
C GLU A 306 8.68 -21.03 -20.98
N ASN A 307 9.07 -19.93 -21.64
CA ASN A 307 10.11 -19.93 -22.67
C ASN A 307 11.53 -20.01 -22.10
N VAL A 308 11.69 -19.84 -20.79
CA VAL A 308 12.93 -20.08 -20.06
C VAL A 308 12.89 -21.47 -19.44
N LYS A 309 13.83 -22.31 -19.79
CA LYS A 309 13.95 -23.69 -19.32
C LYS A 309 15.14 -23.88 -18.42
N CYS A 310 15.08 -24.86 -17.52
CA CYS A 310 16.19 -25.18 -16.62
C CYS A 310 16.82 -26.55 -16.94
N ARG A 311 18.12 -26.66 -16.63
CA ARG A 311 18.88 -27.92 -16.64
C ARG A 311 19.82 -27.93 -15.43
N ASN A 312 20.07 -29.12 -14.87
CA ASN A 312 20.96 -29.25 -13.70
C ASN A 312 20.61 -28.30 -12.53
N PHE A 313 19.33 -27.94 -12.41
CA PHE A 313 18.81 -27.00 -11.42
C PHE A 313 17.72 -27.70 -10.60
N GLY A 314 18.16 -28.31 -9.48
CA GLY A 314 17.30 -29.14 -8.63
C GLY A 314 16.13 -28.41 -7.96
N PRO A 315 16.28 -27.14 -7.54
CA PRO A 315 15.18 -26.37 -6.96
C PRO A 315 14.01 -26.08 -7.90
N GLY A 316 14.25 -25.99 -9.21
CA GLY A 316 13.23 -25.67 -10.20
C GLY A 316 12.87 -24.17 -10.25
N MET A 317 12.04 -23.83 -11.24
CA MET A 317 11.49 -22.50 -11.44
C MET A 317 10.03 -22.44 -11.01
N PHE A 318 9.55 -21.24 -10.74
CA PHE A 318 8.15 -20.94 -10.49
C PHE A 318 7.75 -19.65 -11.22
N ALA A 319 6.46 -19.47 -11.46
CA ALA A 319 5.90 -18.23 -12.01
C ALA A 319 5.49 -17.30 -10.87
N SER A 320 5.69 -16.02 -11.06
CA SER A 320 5.40 -14.98 -10.04
C SER A 320 4.62 -13.85 -10.68
N TYR A 321 3.40 -13.60 -10.19
CA TYR A 321 2.49 -12.62 -10.75
C TYR A 321 1.96 -11.64 -9.72
N HIS A 322 1.75 -10.37 -10.14
CA HIS A 322 0.96 -9.39 -9.42
C HIS A 322 -0.45 -9.40 -10.01
N ILE A 323 -1.46 -9.71 -9.20
CA ILE A 323 -2.84 -9.90 -9.65
C ILE A 323 -3.80 -9.20 -8.70
N TYR A 324 -4.41 -8.10 -9.16
CA TYR A 324 -5.40 -7.33 -8.42
C TYR A 324 -6.79 -7.51 -9.02
N PRO A 325 -7.89 -7.44 -8.22
CA PRO A 325 -9.23 -7.80 -8.69
C PRO A 325 -9.95 -6.67 -9.44
N TYR A 326 -9.31 -5.52 -9.63
CA TYR A 326 -9.90 -4.31 -10.21
C TYR A 326 -9.12 -3.73 -11.40
N TYR A 327 -7.95 -4.27 -11.71
CA TYR A 327 -7.07 -3.79 -12.79
C TYR A 327 -6.20 -4.92 -13.32
N PRO A 328 -6.00 -5.04 -14.67
CA PRO A 328 -6.57 -4.22 -15.76
C PRO A 328 -8.08 -4.34 -15.92
N ASP A 329 -8.66 -3.51 -16.80
CA ASP A 329 -10.12 -3.42 -17.00
C ASP A 329 -10.73 -4.70 -17.59
N SER A 330 -9.97 -5.56 -18.25
CA SER A 330 -10.40 -6.89 -18.70
C SER A 330 -11.06 -7.70 -17.60
N LEU A 331 -10.60 -7.60 -16.35
CA LEU A 331 -11.21 -8.28 -15.20
C LEU A 331 -12.66 -7.83 -14.92
N ASN A 332 -13.05 -6.65 -15.42
CA ASN A 332 -14.39 -6.11 -15.30
C ASN A 332 -15.26 -6.34 -16.54
N TYR A 333 -14.66 -6.65 -17.71
CA TYR A 333 -15.36 -6.65 -18.98
C TYR A 333 -15.19 -7.93 -19.81
N GLN A 334 -14.30 -8.86 -19.43
CA GLN A 334 -14.11 -10.13 -20.10
C GLN A 334 -15.38 -10.98 -19.95
N GLU A 335 -16.05 -11.31 -21.08
CA GLU A 335 -17.35 -11.98 -21.05
C GLU A 335 -17.29 -13.33 -20.33
N ASP A 336 -16.28 -14.14 -20.60
CA ASP A 336 -16.11 -15.46 -19.97
C ASP A 336 -15.89 -15.34 -18.45
N TYR A 337 -15.19 -14.31 -17.99
CA TYR A 337 -14.96 -14.08 -16.54
C TYR A 337 -16.25 -13.61 -15.85
N LEU A 338 -17.07 -12.80 -16.52
CA LEU A 338 -18.36 -12.35 -15.99
C LEU A 338 -19.39 -13.48 -15.88
N GLU A 339 -19.25 -14.55 -16.66
CA GLU A 339 -20.11 -15.75 -16.60
C GLU A 339 -19.63 -16.75 -15.55
N TYR A 340 -18.36 -16.65 -15.10
CA TYR A 340 -17.80 -17.55 -14.09
C TYR A 340 -18.40 -17.32 -12.72
N THR A 341 -18.77 -18.41 -12.03
CA THR A 341 -19.24 -18.38 -10.63
C THR A 341 -18.42 -19.34 -9.79
N ASP A 342 -18.01 -18.88 -8.62
CA ASP A 342 -17.34 -19.71 -7.62
C ASP A 342 -18.28 -20.78 -7.01
N ASP A 343 -17.73 -21.62 -6.14
CA ASP A 343 -18.49 -22.67 -5.42
C ASP A 343 -19.66 -22.13 -4.60
N SER A 344 -19.68 -20.84 -4.25
CA SER A 344 -20.79 -20.17 -3.55
C SER A 344 -21.86 -19.67 -4.50
N GLY A 345 -21.67 -19.77 -5.81
CA GLY A 345 -22.57 -19.29 -6.87
C GLY A 345 -22.51 -17.77 -7.10
N LYS A 346 -21.45 -17.10 -6.67
CA LYS A 346 -21.20 -15.67 -6.93
C LYS A 346 -20.26 -15.52 -8.12
N VAL A 347 -20.47 -14.47 -8.91
CA VAL A 347 -19.53 -14.07 -9.95
C VAL A 347 -18.17 -13.78 -9.30
N ASN A 348 -17.12 -14.43 -9.80
CA ASN A 348 -15.75 -14.29 -9.30
C ASN A 348 -14.77 -14.18 -10.47
N THR A 349 -14.67 -12.96 -11.02
CA THR A 349 -13.77 -12.69 -12.17
C THR A 349 -12.31 -12.86 -11.82
N TYR A 350 -11.95 -12.67 -10.54
CA TYR A 350 -10.60 -12.90 -10.03
C TYR A 350 -10.21 -14.37 -10.12
N GLU A 351 -11.05 -15.28 -9.62
CA GLU A 351 -10.80 -16.73 -9.67
C GLU A 351 -10.82 -17.24 -11.11
N ALA A 352 -11.73 -16.74 -11.96
CA ALA A 352 -11.77 -17.05 -13.38
C ALA A 352 -10.43 -16.76 -14.08
N TYR A 353 -9.87 -15.58 -13.85
CA TYR A 353 -8.55 -15.23 -14.38
C TYR A 353 -7.44 -16.13 -13.83
N LEU A 354 -7.47 -16.44 -12.53
CA LEU A 354 -6.48 -17.36 -11.94
C LEU A 354 -6.50 -18.74 -12.59
N GLU A 355 -7.68 -19.28 -12.87
CA GLU A 355 -7.81 -20.58 -13.55
C GLU A 355 -7.27 -20.55 -14.97
N ASP A 356 -7.54 -19.49 -15.75
CA ASP A 356 -7.00 -19.31 -17.08
C ASP A 356 -5.47 -19.22 -17.08
N LEU A 357 -4.91 -18.39 -16.21
CA LEU A 357 -3.45 -18.24 -16.10
C LEU A 357 -2.79 -19.54 -15.66
N LYS A 358 -3.46 -20.34 -14.82
CA LYS A 358 -2.98 -21.67 -14.41
C LYS A 358 -2.81 -22.60 -15.58
N LEU A 359 -3.69 -22.56 -16.58
CA LEU A 359 -3.60 -23.38 -17.78
C LEU A 359 -2.42 -23.02 -18.68
N ALA A 360 -1.92 -21.79 -18.60
CA ALA A 360 -0.76 -21.34 -19.36
C ALA A 360 0.58 -21.78 -18.76
N HIS A 361 0.60 -22.33 -17.54
CA HIS A 361 1.83 -22.69 -16.82
C HIS A 361 1.91 -24.17 -16.46
N THR A 362 3.14 -24.71 -16.55
CA THR A 362 3.50 -26.06 -16.12
C THR A 362 4.29 -26.09 -14.80
N MET A 363 4.69 -24.91 -14.31
CA MET A 363 5.42 -24.73 -13.06
C MET A 363 4.49 -24.20 -11.95
N PRO A 364 4.88 -24.28 -10.66
CA PRO A 364 4.13 -23.64 -9.58
C PRO A 364 3.95 -22.14 -9.83
N ILE A 365 2.80 -21.59 -9.47
CA ILE A 365 2.53 -20.14 -9.56
C ILE A 365 2.36 -19.57 -8.15
N ILE A 366 2.98 -18.42 -7.90
CA ILE A 366 2.74 -17.56 -6.71
C ILE A 366 2.06 -16.28 -7.16
N VAL A 367 0.96 -15.91 -6.50
CA VAL A 367 0.47 -14.54 -6.56
C VAL A 367 1.34 -13.70 -5.63
N ALA A 368 2.38 -13.09 -6.19
CA ALA A 368 3.39 -12.34 -5.43
C ALA A 368 2.88 -10.98 -4.92
N GLU A 369 1.78 -10.49 -5.52
CA GLU A 369 1.00 -9.38 -5.00
C GLU A 369 -0.49 -9.58 -5.26
N PHE A 370 -1.28 -9.41 -4.21
CA PHE A 370 -2.71 -9.16 -4.24
C PHE A 370 -3.09 -8.29 -3.05
N GLY A 371 -4.08 -7.44 -3.19
CA GLY A 371 -4.40 -6.50 -2.11
C GLY A 371 -5.62 -5.64 -2.37
N ILE A 372 -6.17 -5.10 -1.30
CA ILE A 372 -7.30 -4.16 -1.28
C ILE A 372 -6.92 -3.00 -0.35
N PRO A 373 -6.91 -1.75 -0.81
CA PRO A 373 -6.58 -0.63 0.05
C PRO A 373 -7.78 -0.13 0.87
N THR A 374 -7.52 0.34 2.08
CA THR A 374 -8.52 0.89 3.03
C THR A 374 -8.70 2.40 2.90
N SER A 375 -8.45 2.96 1.72
CA SER A 375 -8.58 4.38 1.47
C SER A 375 -10.03 4.85 1.50
N ARG A 376 -10.21 6.13 1.83
CA ARG A 376 -11.47 6.85 1.65
C ARG A 376 -11.75 7.15 0.17
N GLY A 377 -10.68 7.39 -0.59
CA GLY A 377 -10.73 7.52 -2.05
C GLY A 377 -10.86 6.16 -2.75
N MET A 378 -11.23 6.18 -4.02
CA MET A 378 -11.31 5.02 -4.91
C MET A 378 -10.59 5.33 -6.22
N GLY A 379 -9.69 4.43 -6.64
CA GLY A 379 -8.95 4.54 -7.90
C GLY A 379 -9.56 3.72 -9.03
N HIS A 380 -10.00 2.51 -8.74
CA HIS A 380 -10.63 1.58 -9.69
C HIS A 380 -11.81 0.86 -9.05
N GLU A 381 -12.83 0.58 -9.84
CA GLU A 381 -13.98 -0.21 -9.45
C GLU A 381 -13.79 -1.68 -9.88
N SER A 382 -14.30 -2.60 -9.08
CA SER A 382 -14.41 -4.01 -9.44
C SER A 382 -15.88 -4.43 -9.50
N VAL A 383 -16.27 -5.21 -10.51
CA VAL A 383 -17.61 -5.80 -10.61
C VAL A 383 -17.96 -6.69 -9.44
N MET A 384 -16.97 -7.21 -8.74
CA MET A 384 -17.14 -7.99 -7.50
C MET A 384 -17.33 -7.11 -6.26
N GLY A 385 -17.17 -5.77 -6.38
CA GLY A 385 -17.11 -4.85 -5.25
C GLY A 385 -15.77 -4.83 -4.51
N TYR A 386 -14.75 -5.51 -5.03
CA TYR A 386 -13.39 -5.54 -4.51
C TYR A 386 -12.58 -4.38 -5.09
N ASN A 387 -13.04 -3.17 -4.78
CA ASN A 387 -12.55 -1.94 -5.38
C ASN A 387 -11.15 -1.55 -4.87
N GLN A 388 -10.43 -0.79 -5.66
CA GLN A 388 -9.25 -0.09 -5.18
C GLN A 388 -9.66 1.12 -4.35
N GLY A 389 -10.05 0.89 -3.09
CA GLY A 389 -10.47 1.91 -2.14
C GLY A 389 -11.97 1.93 -1.84
N MET A 390 -12.39 2.85 -0.99
CA MET A 390 -13.72 2.93 -0.37
C MET A 390 -14.07 1.68 0.45
N VAL A 391 -13.08 1.01 0.99
CA VAL A 391 -13.17 -0.23 1.76
C VAL A 391 -12.68 0.05 3.19
N ASP A 392 -13.44 -0.36 4.20
CA ASP A 392 -12.98 -0.26 5.60
C ASP A 392 -12.05 -1.45 5.97
N GLU A 393 -11.32 -1.33 7.08
CA GLU A 393 -10.33 -2.34 7.50
C GLU A 393 -10.95 -3.72 7.76
N THR A 394 -12.20 -3.80 8.21
CA THR A 394 -12.89 -5.08 8.43
C THR A 394 -13.21 -5.76 7.09
N ALA A 395 -13.71 -4.99 6.13
CA ALA A 395 -13.99 -5.47 4.79
C ALA A 395 -12.70 -5.86 4.04
N GLN A 396 -11.60 -5.09 4.20
CA GLN A 396 -10.28 -5.46 3.67
C GLN A 396 -9.88 -6.86 4.13
N GLY A 397 -9.93 -7.12 5.44
CA GLY A 397 -9.55 -8.42 5.99
C GLY A 397 -10.39 -9.58 5.42
N ALA A 398 -11.70 -9.38 5.26
CA ALA A 398 -12.60 -10.38 4.67
C ALA A 398 -12.28 -10.62 3.19
N MET A 399 -12.10 -9.56 2.40
CA MET A 399 -11.77 -9.65 0.97
C MET A 399 -10.42 -10.34 0.73
N LEU A 400 -9.40 -10.03 1.56
CA LEU A 400 -8.09 -10.68 1.44
C LEU A 400 -8.14 -12.19 1.75
N ILE A 401 -8.98 -12.60 2.69
CA ILE A 401 -9.21 -14.03 2.98
C ILE A 401 -9.91 -14.71 1.81
N ASP A 402 -10.92 -14.09 1.22
CA ASP A 402 -11.63 -14.62 0.06
C ASP A 402 -10.69 -14.73 -1.16
N MET A 403 -9.88 -13.71 -1.43
CA MET A 403 -8.89 -13.76 -2.52
C MET A 403 -7.84 -14.85 -2.30
N LEU A 404 -7.35 -15.03 -1.06
CA LEU A 404 -6.44 -16.12 -0.74
C LEU A 404 -7.10 -17.50 -0.94
N GLY A 405 -8.40 -17.59 -0.65
CA GLY A 405 -9.21 -18.78 -0.94
C GLY A 405 -9.29 -19.09 -2.45
N SER A 406 -9.54 -18.09 -3.28
CA SER A 406 -9.54 -18.23 -4.74
C SER A 406 -8.16 -18.66 -5.28
N ILE A 407 -7.06 -18.12 -4.70
CA ILE A 407 -5.69 -18.53 -5.04
C ILE A 407 -5.46 -20.02 -4.70
N GLU A 408 -5.94 -20.49 -3.55
CA GLU A 408 -5.84 -21.89 -3.14
C GLU A 408 -6.71 -22.80 -4.02
N ASN A 409 -7.94 -22.39 -4.34
CA ASN A 409 -8.87 -23.12 -5.21
C ASN A 409 -8.30 -23.31 -6.63
N ALA A 410 -7.71 -22.27 -7.20
CA ALA A 410 -7.03 -22.32 -8.49
C ALA A 410 -5.70 -23.12 -8.48
N LYS A 411 -5.34 -23.76 -7.32
CA LYS A 411 -4.14 -24.59 -7.12
C LYS A 411 -2.83 -23.87 -7.37
N TYR A 412 -2.76 -22.63 -6.96
CA TYR A 412 -1.51 -21.89 -6.87
C TYR A 412 -0.70 -22.33 -5.65
N ALA A 413 0.59 -22.10 -5.68
CA ALA A 413 1.48 -22.45 -4.59
C ALA A 413 1.41 -21.48 -3.40
N GLY A 414 0.69 -20.36 -3.54
CA GLY A 414 0.41 -19.41 -2.47
C GLY A 414 0.15 -17.99 -2.93
N GLY A 415 -0.07 -17.12 -1.95
CA GLY A 415 -0.31 -15.69 -2.16
C GLY A 415 0.42 -14.83 -1.13
N ILE A 416 0.90 -13.66 -1.56
CA ILE A 416 1.64 -12.68 -0.77
C ILE A 416 0.90 -11.35 -0.83
N VAL A 417 0.34 -10.92 0.30
CA VAL A 417 -0.46 -9.69 0.38
C VAL A 417 0.40 -8.47 0.10
N PHE A 418 -0.03 -7.59 -0.75
CA PHE A 418 0.44 -6.21 -0.84
C PHE A 418 -0.46 -5.35 0.03
N THR A 419 0.00 -4.84 1.17
CA THR A 419 1.36 -4.86 1.67
C THR A 419 1.34 -4.89 3.20
N TRP A 420 2.51 -5.04 3.86
CA TRP A 420 2.60 -5.07 5.32
C TRP A 420 2.24 -3.74 5.96
N GLN A 421 2.84 -2.64 5.49
CA GLN A 421 2.63 -1.30 6.05
C GLN A 421 2.12 -0.31 5.01
N ASP A 422 1.37 0.71 5.48
CA ASP A 422 1.03 1.88 4.67
C ASP A 422 2.27 2.60 4.15
N GLU A 423 2.21 3.08 2.91
CA GLU A 423 3.33 3.73 2.21
C GLU A 423 2.97 5.17 1.83
N TRP A 424 3.19 6.13 2.72
CA TRP A 424 2.75 7.51 2.56
C TRP A 424 3.34 8.23 1.35
N PHE A 425 4.47 7.79 0.83
CA PHE A 425 5.10 8.39 -0.36
C PHE A 425 4.34 8.09 -1.67
N LYS A 426 3.48 7.08 -1.71
CA LYS A 426 2.76 6.67 -2.91
C LYS A 426 1.67 7.66 -3.32
N ARG A 427 1.29 7.61 -4.61
CA ARG A 427 0.30 8.48 -5.24
C ARG A 427 -0.64 7.64 -6.10
N THR A 428 -1.88 8.14 -6.31
CA THR A 428 -2.86 7.52 -7.19
C THR A 428 -3.12 8.42 -8.40
N TRP A 429 -3.31 7.84 -9.57
CA TRP A 429 -3.47 8.53 -10.85
C TRP A 429 -4.56 9.61 -10.83
N ASN A 430 -5.64 9.43 -10.07
CA ASN A 430 -6.83 10.29 -10.08
C ASN A 430 -6.75 11.50 -9.13
N ASN A 431 -5.74 11.59 -8.28
CA ASN A 431 -5.57 12.73 -7.37
C ASN A 431 -4.12 13.26 -7.27
N VAL A 432 -3.18 12.67 -8.01
CA VAL A 432 -1.77 13.08 -8.00
C VAL A 432 -1.56 14.55 -8.37
N MET A 433 -2.44 15.13 -9.20
CA MET A 433 -2.39 16.54 -9.59
C MET A 433 -2.74 17.52 -8.45
N PHE A 434 -3.33 17.02 -7.37
CA PHE A 434 -3.70 17.79 -6.18
C PHE A 434 -2.69 17.65 -5.04
N ASP A 435 -1.56 16.96 -5.27
CA ASP A 435 -0.49 16.73 -4.30
C ASP A 435 0.83 17.35 -4.75
N ILE A 436 1.74 17.58 -3.82
CA ILE A 436 3.13 17.97 -4.09
C ILE A 436 4.04 16.75 -3.94
N ALA A 437 4.65 16.31 -5.05
CA ALA A 437 5.40 15.05 -5.10
C ALA A 437 6.48 14.92 -4.03
N ASP A 438 7.32 15.94 -3.89
CA ASP A 438 8.46 15.95 -2.94
C ASP A 438 8.01 15.98 -1.48
N ARG A 439 6.73 16.27 -1.22
CA ARG A 439 6.17 16.41 0.13
C ARG A 439 5.32 15.22 0.57
N ARG A 440 5.09 14.27 -0.33
CA ARG A 440 4.17 13.13 -0.10
C ARG A 440 4.52 12.28 1.13
N PRO A 441 5.78 11.98 1.45
CA PRO A 441 6.09 11.18 2.64
C PRO A 441 5.72 11.83 3.97
N TYR A 442 5.56 13.15 4.01
CA TYR A 442 5.41 13.90 5.26
C TYR A 442 3.97 14.01 5.79
N TRP A 443 3.01 13.49 5.05
CA TRP A 443 1.61 13.49 5.46
C TRP A 443 0.83 12.33 4.82
N SER A 444 -0.25 11.90 5.46
CA SER A 444 -1.09 10.81 4.96
C SER A 444 -2.32 11.36 4.27
N ASN A 445 -2.50 11.05 3.00
CA ASN A 445 -3.69 11.38 2.22
C ASN A 445 -4.59 10.15 2.11
N ILE A 446 -5.58 10.05 2.99
CA ILE A 446 -6.54 8.94 2.98
C ILE A 446 -7.40 8.85 1.70
N GLN A 447 -7.39 9.88 0.83
CA GLN A 447 -7.99 9.85 -0.49
C GLN A 447 -7.12 9.10 -1.52
N THR A 448 -5.84 8.89 -1.25
CA THR A 448 -4.88 8.21 -2.12
C THR A 448 -4.90 6.72 -1.84
N THR A 449 -5.40 5.93 -2.79
CA THR A 449 -5.56 4.49 -2.61
C THR A 449 -4.23 3.78 -2.37
N GLU A 450 -3.22 4.13 -3.14
CA GLU A 450 -1.88 3.52 -3.08
C GLU A 450 -1.18 3.64 -1.72
N GLN A 451 -1.57 4.61 -0.89
CA GLN A 451 -1.02 4.76 0.45
C GLN A 451 -1.55 3.76 1.48
N CYS A 452 -2.74 3.20 1.23
CA CYS A 452 -3.57 2.57 2.25
C CYS A 452 -3.71 1.04 2.06
N PHE A 453 -2.74 0.40 1.43
CA PHE A 453 -2.72 -1.07 1.28
C PHE A 453 -2.26 -1.80 2.54
N GLY A 454 -1.64 -1.09 3.47
CA GLY A 454 -1.03 -1.69 4.66
C GLY A 454 -2.01 -2.46 5.54
N LEU A 455 -1.58 -3.64 5.99
CA LEU A 455 -2.21 -4.34 7.13
C LEU A 455 -1.84 -3.64 8.45
N LEU A 456 -0.75 -2.89 8.44
CA LEU A 456 -0.27 -2.04 9.51
C LEU A 456 -0.38 -0.58 9.05
N ALA A 457 -1.33 0.16 9.62
CA ALA A 457 -1.46 1.60 9.44
C ALA A 457 -0.59 2.36 10.45
N PHE A 458 -0.23 3.60 10.13
CA PHE A 458 0.47 4.50 11.04
C PHE A 458 -0.46 5.61 11.50
N ASP A 459 -0.52 5.85 12.81
CA ASP A 459 -1.14 7.03 13.34
C ASP A 459 -0.33 8.28 12.96
N PRO A 460 -0.98 9.38 12.55
CA PRO A 460 -0.31 10.65 12.37
C PRO A 460 0.14 11.21 13.73
N GLY A 461 1.15 12.11 13.72
CA GLY A 461 1.70 12.69 14.92
C GLY A 461 2.79 11.85 15.57
N LYS A 462 3.25 12.29 16.75
CA LYS A 462 4.40 11.68 17.45
C LYS A 462 4.05 10.44 18.27
N GLU A 463 2.86 10.42 18.86
CA GLU A 463 2.45 9.38 19.82
C GLU A 463 1.06 8.79 19.50
N SER A 464 0.17 9.59 18.94
CA SER A 464 -1.18 9.20 18.55
C SER A 464 -1.82 10.28 17.68
N MET A 465 -2.99 9.98 17.10
CA MET A 465 -3.84 10.98 16.43
C MET A 465 -4.19 12.14 17.38
N ALA A 466 -4.38 13.33 16.82
CA ALA A 466 -4.71 14.53 17.60
C ALA A 466 -6.09 14.43 18.30
N ALA A 467 -7.04 13.69 17.70
CA ALA A 467 -8.32 13.32 18.27
C ALA A 467 -8.91 12.11 17.54
N TYR A 468 -9.83 11.40 18.18
CA TYR A 468 -10.69 10.42 17.54
C TYR A 468 -12.11 10.99 17.38
N VAL A 469 -12.87 10.50 16.40
CA VAL A 469 -14.31 10.79 16.29
C VAL A 469 -15.08 9.66 16.97
N ASP A 470 -15.19 9.68 18.30
CA ASP A 470 -15.74 8.58 19.11
C ASP A 470 -16.70 9.02 20.23
N GLY A 471 -16.84 10.33 20.43
CA GLY A 471 -17.66 10.97 21.46
C GLY A 471 -17.01 11.01 22.83
N ASP A 472 -15.74 10.64 22.98
CA ASP A 472 -14.91 10.97 24.12
C ASP A 472 -14.15 12.28 23.82
N VAL A 473 -14.54 13.35 24.48
CA VAL A 473 -13.93 14.69 24.29
C VAL A 473 -12.74 14.93 25.23
N SER A 474 -12.16 13.88 25.78
CA SER A 474 -11.04 14.02 26.73
C SER A 474 -9.80 14.62 26.08
N GLU A 475 -9.57 14.36 24.80
CA GLU A 475 -8.46 14.95 24.03
C GLU A 475 -8.58 16.46 23.87
N TRP A 476 -9.80 17.00 23.98
CA TRP A 476 -10.10 18.41 23.77
C TRP A 476 -9.96 19.28 25.04
N LYS A 477 -9.73 18.68 26.21
CA LYS A 477 -9.75 19.38 27.52
C LYS A 477 -8.85 20.61 27.61
N ASN A 478 -7.71 20.59 26.92
CA ASN A 478 -6.72 21.69 26.97
C ASN A 478 -6.80 22.58 25.72
N THR A 479 -7.74 22.34 24.82
CA THR A 479 -7.92 23.12 23.60
C THR A 479 -8.79 24.33 23.89
N GLN A 480 -8.37 25.54 23.46
CA GLN A 480 -9.22 26.70 23.52
C GLN A 480 -10.23 26.70 22.37
N PRO A 481 -11.45 27.23 22.60
CA PRO A 481 -12.40 27.34 21.49
C PRO A 481 -11.88 28.34 20.44
N THR A 482 -11.96 27.92 19.18
CA THR A 482 -11.61 28.75 18.01
C THR A 482 -12.72 29.77 17.74
N VAL A 483 -14.00 29.31 17.86
CA VAL A 483 -15.20 30.18 17.70
C VAL A 483 -16.08 30.03 18.91
N THR A 484 -16.64 31.14 19.38
CA THR A 484 -17.65 31.18 20.46
C THR A 484 -18.80 32.07 20.03
N THR A 485 -20.01 31.53 20.04
CA THR A 485 -21.26 32.24 19.72
C THR A 485 -22.30 32.03 20.82
N GLY A 486 -23.47 32.65 20.67
CA GLY A 486 -24.62 32.38 21.56
C GLY A 486 -25.15 30.93 21.44
N GLN A 487 -24.83 30.21 20.37
CA GLN A 487 -25.25 28.84 20.12
C GLN A 487 -24.28 27.79 20.70
N GLY A 488 -23.00 28.14 20.95
CA GLY A 488 -22.04 27.18 21.48
C GLY A 488 -20.57 27.56 21.20
N LYS A 489 -19.73 26.53 21.19
CA LYS A 489 -18.28 26.66 20.96
C LYS A 489 -17.80 25.64 19.94
N LEU A 490 -16.93 26.08 19.04
CA LEU A 490 -16.23 25.25 18.07
C LEU A 490 -14.74 25.17 18.41
N TYR A 491 -14.20 23.99 18.41
CA TYR A 491 -12.78 23.71 18.70
C TYR A 491 -12.13 23.08 17.47
N ILE A 492 -10.88 23.42 17.20
CA ILE A 492 -10.13 22.94 16.03
C ILE A 492 -8.79 22.36 16.49
N LYS A 493 -8.43 21.23 15.90
CA LYS A 493 -7.11 20.60 15.96
C LYS A 493 -6.72 20.09 14.58
N SER A 494 -5.47 19.70 14.43
CA SER A 494 -4.99 19.05 13.20
C SER A 494 -3.78 18.17 13.49
N ASP A 495 -3.57 17.23 12.61
CA ASP A 495 -2.35 16.43 12.48
C ASP A 495 -2.00 16.22 10.99
N GLU A 496 -1.11 15.30 10.68
CA GLU A 496 -0.62 15.02 9.33
C GLU A 496 -1.66 14.35 8.42
N ARG A 497 -2.84 13.93 8.97
CA ARG A 497 -3.89 13.26 8.19
C ARG A 497 -5.17 14.08 8.09
N TYR A 498 -5.58 14.75 9.18
CA TYR A 498 -6.89 15.36 9.28
C TYR A 498 -6.88 16.76 9.91
N LEU A 499 -7.88 17.55 9.53
CA LEU A 499 -8.42 18.65 10.33
C LEU A 499 -9.53 18.07 11.20
N TYR A 500 -9.47 18.29 12.53
CA TYR A 500 -10.47 17.87 13.51
C TYR A 500 -11.28 19.03 14.00
N ILE A 501 -12.59 18.84 14.12
CA ILE A 501 -13.55 19.83 14.61
C ILE A 501 -14.36 19.18 15.72
N MET A 502 -14.54 19.90 16.85
CA MET A 502 -15.48 19.48 17.89
C MET A 502 -16.45 20.62 18.18
N LEU A 503 -17.76 20.35 18.07
CA LEU A 503 -18.83 21.27 18.45
C LEU A 503 -19.34 20.92 19.85
N ASP A 504 -19.30 21.93 20.74
CA ASP A 504 -19.95 21.93 22.05
C ASP A 504 -21.14 22.90 22.04
N ALA A 505 -22.33 22.38 21.79
CA ALA A 505 -23.55 23.16 21.68
C ALA A 505 -24.71 22.46 22.42
N GLY A 506 -25.02 22.95 23.62
CA GLY A 506 -25.97 22.27 24.53
C GLY A 506 -27.40 22.13 24.02
N ASN A 507 -27.83 22.97 23.06
CA ASN A 507 -29.18 22.96 22.49
C ASN A 507 -29.22 22.34 21.09
N TYR A 508 -28.10 21.87 20.54
CA TYR A 508 -28.06 21.23 19.23
C TYR A 508 -28.69 19.83 19.29
N ASP A 509 -29.73 19.63 18.50
CA ASP A 509 -30.40 18.34 18.32
C ASP A 509 -29.97 17.69 17.00
N PHE A 510 -29.08 16.73 17.09
CA PHE A 510 -28.47 16.06 15.93
C PHE A 510 -29.49 15.42 14.96
N GLU A 511 -30.64 15.01 15.44
CA GLU A 511 -31.67 14.36 14.62
C GLU A 511 -32.64 15.36 13.96
N LYS A 512 -32.66 16.64 14.40
CA LYS A 512 -33.59 17.64 13.92
C LYS A 512 -32.97 18.89 13.32
N ASP A 513 -31.79 19.23 13.81
CA ASP A 513 -31.13 20.47 13.43
C ASP A 513 -30.20 20.26 12.24
N THR A 514 -30.14 21.25 11.37
CA THR A 514 -29.12 21.36 10.34
C THR A 514 -27.99 22.25 10.84
N LEU A 515 -26.76 21.74 10.84
CA LEU A 515 -25.56 22.48 11.18
C LEU A 515 -24.79 22.85 9.91
N LEU A 516 -24.36 24.11 9.83
CA LEU A 516 -23.45 24.64 8.82
C LEU A 516 -22.15 25.10 9.50
N ILE A 517 -21.01 24.70 8.91
CA ILE A 517 -19.69 25.19 9.31
C ILE A 517 -19.02 25.73 8.04
N PRO A 518 -19.10 27.06 7.75
CA PRO A 518 -18.34 27.69 6.68
C PRO A 518 -16.85 27.74 7.03
N ILE A 519 -16.00 27.50 6.03
CA ILE A 519 -14.54 27.53 6.14
C ILE A 519 -13.99 28.40 5.02
N ASN A 520 -13.18 29.42 5.40
CA ASN A 520 -12.40 30.21 4.47
C ASN A 520 -10.95 29.72 4.51
N THR A 521 -10.41 29.37 3.36
CA THR A 521 -9.05 28.83 3.22
C THR A 521 -8.15 29.70 2.36
N ILE A 522 -8.71 30.50 1.44
CA ILE A 522 -7.95 31.33 0.50
C ILE A 522 -8.57 32.74 0.38
N ALA A 523 -7.72 33.75 0.45
CA ALA A 523 -8.15 35.15 0.39
C ALA A 523 -8.70 35.55 -0.98
N ASP A 524 -9.55 36.59 -1.00
CA ASP A 524 -10.11 37.25 -2.19
C ASP A 524 -11.04 36.35 -3.05
N GLN A 525 -11.57 35.28 -2.49
CA GLN A 525 -12.58 34.42 -3.12
C GLN A 525 -13.53 33.84 -2.07
N GLY A 526 -14.34 32.84 -2.47
CA GLY A 526 -15.37 32.23 -1.61
C GLY A 526 -16.72 32.93 -1.73
N ASN A 527 -17.72 32.38 -1.05
CA ASN A 527 -19.10 32.83 -1.02
C ASN A 527 -19.47 33.50 0.30
N LEU A 528 -20.07 34.67 0.28
CA LEU A 528 -20.67 35.35 1.45
C LEU A 528 -22.06 34.78 1.81
N LYS A 529 -22.60 33.88 1.03
CA LYS A 529 -23.86 33.19 1.28
C LYS A 529 -23.84 31.79 0.71
N ALA A 530 -24.68 30.93 1.26
CA ALA A 530 -25.07 29.65 0.66
C ALA A 530 -26.55 29.73 0.25
N ALA A 531 -26.80 30.08 -1.01
CA ALA A 531 -28.17 30.34 -1.51
C ALA A 531 -29.07 29.11 -1.36
N GLN A 532 -28.56 27.91 -1.62
CA GLN A 532 -29.31 26.65 -1.48
C GLN A 532 -29.72 26.34 -0.03
N TYR A 533 -29.08 26.96 0.94
CA TYR A 533 -29.37 26.76 2.37
C TYR A 533 -29.95 28.02 3.05
N ASN A 534 -30.19 29.10 2.31
CA ASN A 534 -30.64 30.35 2.85
C ASN A 534 -29.80 30.83 4.07
N ALA A 535 -28.48 30.82 3.88
CA ALA A 535 -27.50 31.20 4.89
C ALA A 535 -26.58 32.31 4.38
N GLU A 536 -26.21 33.25 5.28
CA GLU A 536 -25.28 34.35 5.02
C GLU A 536 -24.08 34.24 5.96
N PHE A 537 -22.90 34.65 5.50
CA PHE A 537 -21.65 34.55 6.23
C PHE A 537 -20.98 35.93 6.39
N ASP A 538 -20.39 36.20 7.54
CA ASP A 538 -19.61 37.41 7.78
C ASP A 538 -18.29 37.44 7.01
N THR A 539 -17.74 36.24 6.73
CA THR A 539 -16.52 36.04 5.93
C THR A 539 -16.82 35.08 4.79
N ALA A 540 -16.31 35.35 3.60
CA ALA A 540 -16.51 34.47 2.45
C ALA A 540 -15.96 33.08 2.71
N ALA A 541 -16.71 32.04 2.34
CA ALA A 541 -16.35 30.66 2.58
C ALA A 541 -16.06 29.93 1.28
N ASP A 542 -14.95 29.18 1.25
CA ASP A 542 -14.56 28.32 0.14
C ASP A 542 -15.15 26.92 0.28
N PHE A 543 -15.35 26.47 1.52
CA PHE A 543 -15.94 25.18 1.86
C PHE A 543 -17.08 25.33 2.86
N LEU A 544 -18.03 24.41 2.79
CA LEU A 544 -19.18 24.36 3.69
C LEU A 544 -19.38 22.93 4.19
N ILE A 545 -19.13 22.68 5.48
CA ILE A 545 -19.55 21.44 6.10
C ILE A 545 -21.04 21.58 6.46
N TYR A 546 -21.81 20.61 5.99
CA TYR A 546 -23.24 20.48 6.18
C TYR A 546 -23.53 19.18 6.93
N ILE A 547 -24.02 19.26 8.15
CA ILE A 547 -24.41 18.09 8.95
C ILE A 547 -25.93 18.10 9.10
N ASN A 548 -26.57 17.06 8.61
CA ASN A 548 -28.01 16.85 8.66
C ASN A 548 -28.32 15.35 8.90
N GLY A 549 -28.11 14.91 10.12
CA GLY A 549 -28.22 13.52 10.52
C GLY A 549 -27.08 12.63 9.96
N LYS A 550 -27.27 11.32 10.08
CA LYS A 550 -26.21 10.33 9.79
C LYS A 550 -25.93 10.14 8.31
N ASP A 551 -26.96 10.27 7.46
CA ASP A 551 -26.90 9.82 6.07
C ASP A 551 -26.83 10.97 5.05
N ASN A 552 -27.11 12.20 5.47
CA ASN A 552 -27.22 13.40 4.62
C ASN A 552 -26.25 14.48 5.12
N SER A 553 -24.98 14.13 5.27
CA SER A 553 -23.94 15.06 5.74
C SER A 553 -22.79 15.10 4.72
N HIS A 554 -22.30 16.31 4.45
CA HIS A 554 -21.40 16.57 3.34
C HIS A 554 -20.38 17.64 3.69
N ILE A 555 -19.25 17.67 2.97
CA ILE A 555 -18.48 18.87 2.74
C ILE A 555 -18.66 19.30 1.30
N TYR A 556 -19.05 20.55 1.10
CA TYR A 556 -19.27 21.18 -0.19
C TYR A 556 -18.12 22.17 -0.48
N VAL A 557 -17.87 22.44 -1.75
CA VAL A 557 -16.89 23.43 -2.21
C VAL A 557 -17.60 24.56 -2.97
N ASP A 558 -17.10 25.81 -2.85
CA ASP A 558 -17.51 26.90 -3.72
C ASP A 558 -17.27 26.52 -5.20
N GLN A 559 -18.28 26.66 -6.04
CA GLN A 559 -18.18 26.31 -7.47
C GLN A 559 -17.01 27.01 -8.19
N TYR A 560 -16.62 28.19 -7.74
CA TYR A 560 -15.43 28.88 -8.26
C TYR A 560 -14.14 28.14 -7.91
N TYR A 561 -14.06 27.51 -6.75
CA TYR A 561 -12.84 26.85 -6.22
C TYR A 561 -12.90 25.31 -6.29
N ASP A 562 -13.81 24.75 -7.09
CA ASP A 562 -13.87 23.31 -7.34
C ASP A 562 -12.75 22.86 -8.28
N ALA A 563 -11.69 22.29 -7.69
CA ALA A 563 -10.52 21.80 -8.40
C ALA A 563 -10.83 20.62 -9.31
N PHE A 564 -11.79 19.74 -8.92
CA PHE A 564 -12.25 18.64 -9.76
C PHE A 564 -12.91 19.16 -11.03
N ASN A 565 -13.88 20.06 -10.90
CA ASN A 565 -14.56 20.66 -12.04
C ASN A 565 -13.57 21.30 -13.01
N TYR A 566 -12.64 22.10 -12.48
CA TYR A 566 -11.61 22.73 -13.30
C TYR A 566 -10.73 21.73 -14.04
N TYR A 567 -10.19 20.73 -13.32
CA TYR A 567 -9.22 19.79 -13.90
C TYR A 567 -9.90 18.81 -14.86
N PHE A 568 -10.94 18.10 -14.41
CA PHE A 568 -11.55 17.04 -15.19
C PHE A 568 -12.57 17.52 -16.22
N LEU A 569 -13.43 18.46 -15.87
CA LEU A 569 -14.51 18.89 -16.76
C LEU A 569 -14.07 20.00 -17.72
N GLU A 570 -13.28 20.97 -17.29
CA GLU A 570 -12.84 22.07 -18.15
C GLU A 570 -11.53 21.76 -18.88
N SER A 571 -10.51 21.23 -18.17
CA SER A 571 -9.18 20.95 -18.73
C SER A 571 -9.14 19.63 -19.50
N LYS A 572 -9.58 18.51 -18.89
CA LYS A 572 -9.63 17.18 -19.53
C LYS A 572 -10.88 16.94 -20.36
N LYS A 573 -11.94 17.75 -20.17
CA LYS A 573 -13.18 17.73 -20.94
C LYS A 573 -13.89 16.39 -20.93
N LEU A 574 -14.06 15.80 -19.75
CA LEU A 574 -14.90 14.62 -19.59
C LEU A 574 -16.33 14.96 -20.04
N SER A 575 -16.86 14.17 -20.98
CA SER A 575 -18.09 14.53 -21.70
C SER A 575 -19.38 14.13 -21.01
N ASP A 576 -19.32 13.10 -20.18
CA ASP A 576 -20.52 12.47 -19.56
C ASP A 576 -20.88 13.08 -18.20
N ILE A 577 -20.00 13.92 -17.64
CA ILE A 577 -20.23 14.61 -16.37
C ILE A 577 -20.58 16.09 -16.66
N LYS A 578 -21.73 16.52 -16.17
CA LYS A 578 -22.20 17.90 -16.37
C LYS A 578 -21.32 18.88 -15.59
N ALA A 579 -20.77 19.86 -16.30
CA ALA A 579 -20.03 20.96 -15.68
C ALA A 579 -20.94 21.88 -14.87
N GLU A 580 -20.37 22.56 -13.87
CA GLU A 580 -21.06 23.50 -12.99
C GLU A 580 -21.39 24.80 -13.71
N GLU A 581 -22.61 25.32 -13.49
CA GLU A 581 -23.09 26.50 -14.21
C GLU A 581 -22.37 27.80 -13.82
N ASN A 582 -21.92 27.90 -12.55
CA ASN A 582 -21.28 29.10 -12.00
C ASN A 582 -19.78 28.93 -11.74
N ALA A 583 -19.14 27.94 -12.34
CA ALA A 583 -17.73 27.59 -12.09
C ALA A 583 -16.74 28.78 -12.22
N GLY A 584 -17.01 29.75 -13.11
CA GLY A 584 -16.16 30.94 -13.30
C GLY A 584 -16.60 32.18 -12.48
N VAL A 585 -17.62 32.08 -11.63
CA VAL A 585 -18.24 33.25 -10.97
C VAL A 585 -17.86 33.30 -9.48
N LYS A 586 -17.08 34.31 -9.08
CA LYS A 586 -16.77 34.57 -7.68
C LYS A 586 -18.01 35.03 -6.92
N ASN A 587 -18.14 34.56 -5.68
CA ASN A 587 -19.23 34.88 -4.77
C ASN A 587 -20.62 34.67 -5.42
N SER A 588 -20.78 33.58 -6.14
CA SER A 588 -22.06 33.19 -6.75
C SER A 588 -23.12 32.83 -5.72
N GLY A 589 -22.70 32.47 -4.50
CA GLY A 589 -23.52 31.90 -3.43
C GLY A 589 -23.87 30.44 -3.65
N MET A 590 -23.22 29.77 -4.60
CA MET A 590 -23.44 28.35 -4.93
C MET A 590 -22.27 27.49 -4.47
N PHE A 591 -22.61 26.44 -3.75
CA PHE A 591 -21.68 25.36 -3.38
C PHE A 591 -22.09 24.08 -4.11
N ASP A 592 -21.13 23.23 -4.43
CA ASP A 592 -21.37 21.94 -5.08
C ASP A 592 -20.70 20.78 -4.33
N ILE A 593 -21.12 19.57 -4.66
CA ILE A 593 -20.51 18.33 -4.15
C ILE A 593 -19.07 18.24 -4.65
N MET A 594 -18.18 17.80 -3.79
CA MET A 594 -16.81 17.46 -4.19
C MET A 594 -16.80 16.08 -4.84
N ARG A 595 -16.18 15.99 -6.03
CA ARG A 595 -16.09 14.74 -6.80
C ARG A 595 -14.66 14.23 -6.87
N LEU A 596 -14.52 12.93 -7.13
CA LEU A 596 -13.29 12.29 -7.54
C LEU A 596 -13.57 11.35 -8.71
N CYS A 597 -12.76 11.45 -9.76
CA CYS A 597 -12.84 10.57 -10.94
C CYS A 597 -12.24 9.20 -10.59
N TYR A 598 -12.84 8.12 -11.09
CA TYR A 598 -12.32 6.76 -10.97
C TYR A 598 -12.39 5.95 -12.27
N GLY A 599 -12.72 6.58 -13.39
CA GLY A 599 -12.70 5.99 -14.72
C GLY A 599 -12.95 7.03 -15.80
N TYR A 600 -12.22 6.92 -16.90
CA TYR A 600 -12.45 7.70 -18.09
C TYR A 600 -13.38 6.98 -19.05
N ASN A 601 -14.02 7.74 -19.95
CA ASN A 601 -14.79 7.16 -21.04
C ASN A 601 -13.93 6.16 -21.83
N LEU A 602 -14.49 4.96 -22.04
CA LEU A 602 -13.80 3.90 -22.78
C LEU A 602 -14.80 3.08 -23.63
N THR A 603 -14.28 2.38 -24.61
CA THR A 603 -15.04 1.41 -25.40
C THR A 603 -14.46 0.02 -25.18
N VAL A 604 -15.29 -0.88 -24.67
CA VAL A 604 -14.89 -2.28 -24.44
C VAL A 604 -14.64 -2.94 -25.80
N LYS A 605 -13.44 -3.44 -25.98
CA LYS A 605 -13.02 -4.14 -27.21
C LYS A 605 -13.85 -5.41 -27.40
N GLY A 606 -14.15 -5.76 -28.62
CA GLY A 606 -14.94 -6.95 -28.95
C GLY A 606 -16.47 -6.75 -28.88
N THR A 607 -16.99 -6.06 -27.87
CA THR A 607 -18.43 -5.85 -27.67
C THR A 607 -18.95 -4.53 -28.22
N ASN A 608 -18.06 -3.54 -28.40
CA ASN A 608 -18.38 -2.12 -28.69
C ASN A 608 -19.22 -1.45 -27.60
N GLN A 609 -19.29 -2.00 -26.40
CA GLN A 609 -19.92 -1.35 -25.26
C GLN A 609 -19.18 -0.06 -24.91
N VAL A 610 -19.90 1.05 -24.81
CA VAL A 610 -19.35 2.34 -24.33
C VAL A 610 -19.60 2.44 -22.84
N VAL A 611 -18.52 2.64 -22.08
CA VAL A 611 -18.56 2.92 -20.64
C VAL A 611 -18.28 4.40 -20.46
N PRO A 612 -19.17 5.17 -19.81
CA PRO A 612 -19.01 6.61 -19.64
C PRO A 612 -17.92 6.97 -18.65
N ASP A 613 -17.51 8.23 -18.62
CA ASP A 613 -16.67 8.79 -17.57
C ASP A 613 -17.33 8.56 -16.20
N LYS A 614 -16.52 8.14 -15.22
CA LYS A 614 -17.00 7.77 -13.89
C LYS A 614 -16.41 8.69 -12.82
N ALA A 615 -17.29 9.31 -12.02
CA ALA A 615 -16.91 10.04 -10.82
C ALA A 615 -17.94 9.81 -9.71
N TYR A 616 -17.49 9.92 -8.48
CA TYR A 616 -18.35 9.82 -7.30
C TYR A 616 -18.17 11.03 -6.40
N GLU A 617 -19.15 11.27 -5.51
CA GLU A 617 -19.06 12.30 -4.48
C GLU A 617 -18.09 11.86 -3.38
N THR A 618 -16.91 12.46 -3.35
CA THR A 618 -15.93 12.25 -2.28
C THR A 618 -16.19 13.11 -1.05
N GLY A 619 -16.97 14.20 -1.18
CA GLY A 619 -17.36 15.10 -0.08
C GLY A 619 -18.45 14.55 0.85
N LYS A 620 -19.08 13.42 0.53
CA LYS A 620 -20.09 12.80 1.42
C LYS A 620 -19.42 12.30 2.70
N LEU A 621 -19.89 12.79 3.86
CA LEU A 621 -19.35 12.44 5.17
C LEU A 621 -20.00 11.16 5.72
N ARG A 622 -19.21 10.32 6.37
CA ARG A 622 -19.60 9.00 6.87
C ARG A 622 -19.71 9.01 8.38
N TYR A 623 -20.89 8.63 8.89
CA TYR A 623 -21.14 8.52 10.32
C TYR A 623 -20.59 7.21 10.90
N GLY A 624 -19.90 7.28 12.03
CA GLY A 624 -19.44 6.11 12.79
C GLY A 624 -18.38 6.45 13.81
N ASN A 625 -18.04 5.47 14.65
CA ASN A 625 -16.97 5.58 15.63
C ASN A 625 -15.62 5.34 14.96
N GLY A 626 -14.74 6.33 14.97
CA GLY A 626 -13.41 6.29 14.35
C GLY A 626 -12.28 5.88 15.30
N ASN A 627 -12.57 5.43 16.53
CA ASN A 627 -11.57 4.96 17.47
C ASN A 627 -11.28 3.46 17.26
N PRO A 628 -10.07 3.05 16.88
CA PRO A 628 -9.73 1.65 16.64
C PRO A 628 -9.86 0.73 17.87
N LYS A 629 -9.99 1.31 19.06
CA LYS A 629 -10.22 0.56 20.31
C LYS A 629 -11.70 0.34 20.62
N ALA A 630 -12.62 0.97 19.86
CA ALA A 630 -14.05 0.81 20.07
C ALA A 630 -14.57 -0.47 19.41
N GLN A 631 -15.56 -1.11 20.02
CA GLN A 631 -16.20 -2.31 19.46
C GLN A 631 -16.90 -2.01 18.12
N GLU A 632 -17.51 -0.82 18.01
CA GLU A 632 -18.20 -0.35 16.82
C GLU A 632 -17.30 0.45 15.87
N TYR A 633 -15.99 0.20 15.90
CA TYR A 633 -15.01 0.88 15.05
C TYR A 633 -15.34 0.80 13.57
N LYS A 634 -15.24 1.95 12.90
CA LYS A 634 -15.32 2.09 11.44
C LYS A 634 -14.19 2.98 10.97
N SER A 635 -13.23 2.42 10.26
CA SER A 635 -12.00 3.13 9.85
C SER A 635 -12.28 4.36 8.97
N LEU A 636 -13.32 4.30 8.12
CA LEU A 636 -13.70 5.37 7.21
C LEU A 636 -14.68 6.41 7.79
N SER A 637 -14.94 6.42 9.10
CA SER A 637 -15.82 7.40 9.73
C SER A 637 -15.25 8.81 9.62
N ASP A 638 -16.06 9.77 9.24
CA ASP A 638 -15.70 11.20 9.19
C ASP A 638 -16.27 11.96 10.40
N PHE A 639 -17.39 11.51 11.00
CA PHE A 639 -17.98 12.19 12.15
C PHE A 639 -18.75 11.25 13.07
N TYR A 640 -18.87 11.67 14.32
CA TYR A 640 -19.62 10.96 15.35
C TYR A 640 -20.27 11.94 16.32
N PHE A 641 -21.51 11.63 16.75
CA PHE A 641 -22.25 12.41 17.73
C PHE A 641 -22.58 11.58 18.95
N LYS A 642 -22.28 12.10 20.14
CA LYS A 642 -22.56 11.45 21.41
C LYS A 642 -22.65 12.47 22.55
N ASN A 643 -23.60 12.30 23.45
CA ASN A 643 -23.72 13.12 24.65
C ASN A 643 -23.74 14.64 24.41
N GLY A 644 -24.36 15.10 23.32
CA GLY A 644 -24.43 16.52 22.97
C GLY A 644 -23.13 17.12 22.40
N LYS A 645 -22.17 16.26 22.02
CA LYS A 645 -20.93 16.64 21.35
C LYS A 645 -20.87 16.02 19.96
N LEU A 646 -20.49 16.84 19.00
CA LEU A 646 -20.24 16.38 17.64
C LEU A 646 -18.74 16.51 17.35
N GLU A 647 -18.12 15.42 16.93
CA GLU A 647 -16.74 15.39 16.46
C GLU A 647 -16.71 15.10 14.97
N ILE A 648 -15.88 15.81 14.23
CA ILE A 648 -15.70 15.68 12.77
C ILE A 648 -14.22 15.64 12.48
N ARG A 649 -13.80 14.83 11.50
CA ARG A 649 -12.47 14.86 10.91
C ARG A 649 -12.59 15.00 9.39
N ILE A 650 -11.83 15.93 8.83
CA ILE A 650 -11.83 16.22 7.39
C ILE A 650 -10.42 15.92 6.85
N PRO A 651 -10.29 15.01 5.86
CA PRO A 651 -9.03 14.81 5.15
C PRO A 651 -8.57 16.11 4.50
N TRP A 652 -7.28 16.38 4.56
CA TRP A 652 -6.73 17.65 4.05
C TRP A 652 -7.05 17.93 2.58
N GLN A 653 -7.08 16.90 1.74
CA GLN A 653 -7.39 17.09 0.32
C GLN A 653 -8.85 17.56 0.07
N LEU A 654 -9.79 17.27 0.98
CA LEU A 654 -11.15 17.83 0.93
C LEU A 654 -11.23 19.33 1.28
N LEU A 655 -10.10 19.95 1.59
CA LEU A 655 -9.95 21.39 1.79
C LEU A 655 -8.99 21.99 0.74
N ASN A 656 -8.77 21.31 -0.38
CA ASN A 656 -7.81 21.68 -1.41
C ASN A 656 -6.38 21.89 -0.88
N VAL A 657 -6.02 21.25 0.23
CA VAL A 657 -4.65 21.27 0.77
C VAL A 657 -3.81 20.24 0.04
N MET A 658 -2.71 20.70 -0.56
CA MET A 658 -1.75 19.89 -1.33
C MET A 658 -0.63 19.32 -0.47
N ASP A 659 -0.32 19.99 0.65
CA ASP A 659 0.66 19.57 1.65
C ASP A 659 0.42 20.29 2.99
N PRO A 660 -0.17 19.62 3.98
CA PRO A 660 -0.38 20.22 5.31
C PRO A 660 0.93 20.44 6.06
N SER A 661 1.98 19.64 5.82
CA SER A 661 3.27 19.74 6.50
C SER A 661 4.02 21.02 6.13
N GLY A 662 3.91 21.47 4.89
CA GLY A 662 4.46 22.73 4.39
C GLY A 662 3.46 23.87 4.28
N LYS A 663 2.19 23.64 4.72
CA LYS A 663 1.10 24.62 4.63
C LYS A 663 0.88 25.11 3.20
N GLN A 664 0.73 24.19 2.28
CA GLN A 664 0.46 24.46 0.86
C GLN A 664 -0.96 24.02 0.49
N GLN A 665 -1.69 24.89 -0.17
CA GLN A 665 -3.01 24.62 -0.73
C GLN A 665 -3.03 24.88 -2.23
N ILE A 666 -4.07 24.46 -2.92
CA ILE A 666 -4.31 24.80 -4.32
C ILE A 666 -4.49 26.30 -4.44
N SER A 667 -3.78 26.94 -5.37
CA SER A 667 -3.87 28.38 -5.67
C SER A 667 -5.21 28.73 -6.32
N ASP A 668 -5.47 30.05 -6.56
CA ASP A 668 -6.58 30.51 -7.40
C ASP A 668 -6.29 30.09 -8.88
N PHE A 669 -6.60 28.82 -9.19
CA PHE A 669 -6.35 28.23 -10.52
C PHE A 669 -7.19 28.90 -11.64
N ARG A 670 -8.30 29.56 -11.31
CA ARG A 670 -9.07 30.36 -12.26
C ARG A 670 -8.28 31.55 -12.75
N LYS A 671 -7.47 32.14 -11.88
CA LYS A 671 -6.58 33.25 -12.21
C LYS A 671 -5.28 32.78 -12.87
N THR A 672 -4.68 31.72 -12.36
CA THR A 672 -3.38 31.21 -12.83
C THR A 672 -3.49 30.29 -14.03
N GLN A 673 -4.68 29.75 -14.31
CA GLN A 673 -4.98 28.75 -15.34
C GLN A 673 -4.20 27.42 -15.14
N VAL A 674 -3.74 27.16 -13.92
CA VAL A 674 -3.02 25.93 -13.56
C VAL A 674 -3.25 25.61 -12.09
N ILE A 675 -3.43 24.32 -11.78
CA ILE A 675 -3.40 23.84 -10.41
C ILE A 675 -1.95 23.88 -9.94
N SER A 676 -1.68 24.68 -8.92
CA SER A 676 -0.33 24.88 -8.37
C SER A 676 -0.40 25.19 -6.86
N PRO A 677 0.68 24.91 -6.11
CA PRO A 677 0.70 25.18 -4.68
C PRO A 677 0.77 26.67 -4.38
N GLN A 678 0.06 27.08 -3.32
CA GLN A 678 0.11 28.40 -2.69
C GLN A 678 0.17 28.23 -1.18
N ALA A 679 1.08 28.96 -0.53
CA ALA A 679 1.18 28.96 0.94
C ALA A 679 -0.06 29.59 1.57
N TYR A 680 -0.56 28.98 2.64
CA TYR A 680 -1.61 29.54 3.50
C TYR A 680 -1.09 29.83 4.91
N GLN A 681 -1.72 30.78 5.60
CA GLN A 681 -1.34 31.17 6.96
C GLN A 681 -2.31 30.63 8.01
N SER A 682 -3.60 30.74 7.74
CA SER A 682 -4.68 30.35 8.64
C SER A 682 -5.95 30.05 7.84
N PHE A 683 -6.84 29.31 8.44
CA PHE A 683 -8.23 29.14 7.99
C PHE A 683 -9.16 29.83 8.96
N ASP A 684 -10.24 30.43 8.44
CA ASP A 684 -11.29 31.01 9.27
C ASP A 684 -12.49 30.06 9.33
N PHE A 685 -13.12 30.00 10.48
CA PHE A 685 -14.25 29.11 10.75
C PHE A 685 -15.45 29.88 11.32
N GLY A 686 -16.63 29.49 10.92
CA GLY A 686 -17.88 29.87 11.58
C GLY A 686 -18.73 28.63 11.86
N PHE A 687 -19.79 28.78 12.60
CA PHE A 687 -20.85 27.76 12.70
C PHE A 687 -22.18 28.38 13.08
N ALA A 688 -23.23 27.78 12.58
CA ALA A 688 -24.59 28.02 13.04
C ALA A 688 -25.46 26.77 12.80
N TYR A 689 -26.47 26.59 13.64
CA TYR A 689 -27.45 25.51 13.43
C TYR A 689 -28.87 26.02 13.63
N ARG A 690 -29.80 25.33 13.00
CA ARG A 690 -31.24 25.68 13.02
C ARG A 690 -32.13 24.45 12.96
N THR A 691 -33.36 24.60 13.45
CA THR A 691 -34.44 23.63 13.27
C THR A 691 -35.27 23.99 12.06
N GLY A 692 -35.48 23.09 11.10
CA GLY A 692 -36.37 23.34 9.94
C GLY A 692 -35.78 24.30 8.89
N ALA A 693 -36.69 25.07 8.22
CA ALA A 693 -36.34 25.92 7.07
C ALA A 693 -36.07 27.40 7.42
N GLU A 694 -35.79 27.74 8.65
CA GLU A 694 -35.48 29.13 9.04
C GLU A 694 -34.16 29.57 8.37
N SER A 695 -33.95 30.88 8.15
CA SER A 695 -32.65 31.40 7.65
C SER A 695 -31.56 31.34 8.72
N LEU A 696 -30.38 31.06 8.32
CA LEU A 696 -29.13 31.09 9.15
C LEU A 696 -28.35 32.33 8.86
#